data_17a9721545ca7b9acd7e07665750e66e
#
_entry.id   17a9721545ca7b9acd7e07665750e66e
#
_cell.length_a   1.000
_cell.length_b   1.000
_cell.length_c   1.000
_cell.angle_alpha   90.00
_cell.angle_beta   90.00
_cell.angle_gamma   90.00
#
_symmetry.space_group_name_H-M   'P 1'
#
loop_
_entity.id
_entity.type
_entity.pdbx_description
1 polymer ?
#
loop_
_entity_poly.entity_id
_entity_poly.type
_entity_poly.pdbx_seq_one_letter_code
_entity_poly.pdbx_strand_id
1 'polypeptide(L)'
;MFAKIASFEFRYQLRQPAFWVIAIVFGLLAFGAVASDNVSLGSGGNVHKNAPYALAGAHIIFNVFFMLATTAIVANVVARDTQTGFGPMILSTRITKGAYLYGRFFGAFAAVALCYLSIAIGTLAGTFMPWVDPETLGPLRLGDYAYAYGVFGLTGLFLTSALFFALATVTRSMMATYIGVVAVLIAYLASTGVLGSRPEFETAMAWAEPFGSGAYALATKYWTAAERNTLNAPIEGVLLWNRVIWTGVGAVLLASAYLLYRPSPRGAKLKKQERMKALVEKDVVVTPVGALPRPTYGLASGLTQLWSRAVFETVLVFKSPAYVVLVLLAMSFAVATLFFTGEIYGAPILLVTRVVITALTGTFGLISLVIAIYYSGELVWRDRDRKVHEIVDASSTPDWTFLVPKTLALALVLISTLLIGVLAGMATQTIKGHTDYELGKYLLWYVIPQSLSFLQLAVLAIFVQALSPNKFVGWAIMVVYMISTIVLSNLGFDHVLYRYGAGIGVPLSDMNGRGDFAGYAAWLDAYWSAFAVILLVLAYGLWRRGTEQRLWPRLKRLPQRLMGPAGLIGAAAAAAFVGLGIFIYTNTNVWNEYRTQEAGEAEQAAYEKALLRFESTPQPSVAHLRLAMDLRPHQPKLTTRGSYVLINNTDAPLPEVHLRWTDDLEMVRLNVEGASVAREWEDFEYRIYRFATPMQPGERRNVTFETVLEQRGFKANGNTTRLVDNGTFVNNMEFAPMVGMDRQGLLTDRTKRRKLGLPAELRPARLEDQSAQRRNYIGADWVTADITVSTEADQIVVAPGQMVSDVVEGDRRTSRFVTESPVLNFFSIQSARYERTARMHDGVEMVVFHDPDHDRNVPRMLDGLAASLDYFQANFSPYQFRQARIVEFPDYASFAQSYPNTFAWSEGLGFIADLSDPEKIDYVTYVGAHESRTNGGRTRSWARTSRVRPSCPRPWPSIRR
;
A
#
# COMPACT_ATOMS: atom_id res chain seq x y z
N MET A 1 -15.13 11.41 -48.97
CA MET A 1 -15.43 12.20 -47.76
C MET A 1 -14.84 11.61 -46.50
N PHE A 2 -15.09 10.28 -46.24
CA PHE A 2 -14.52 9.58 -45.05
C PHE A 2 -13.01 9.84 -44.85
N ALA A 3 -12.17 9.53 -45.85
CA ALA A 3 -10.72 9.68 -45.73
C ALA A 3 -10.27 11.14 -45.52
N LYS A 4 -10.99 12.12 -46.06
CA LYS A 4 -10.69 13.55 -45.86
C LYS A 4 -10.97 13.95 -44.40
N ILE A 5 -12.08 13.45 -43.82
CA ILE A 5 -12.42 13.72 -42.43
C ILE A 5 -11.44 13.02 -41.49
N ALA A 6 -11.10 11.75 -41.75
CA ALA A 6 -10.15 11.00 -40.95
C ALA A 6 -8.75 11.65 -40.95
N SER A 7 -8.26 12.04 -42.16
CA SER A 7 -6.97 12.72 -42.28
C SER A 7 -6.95 14.09 -41.60
N PHE A 8 -8.07 14.85 -41.72
CA PHE A 8 -8.21 16.11 -40.99
C PHE A 8 -8.13 15.91 -39.48
N GLU A 9 -8.89 14.95 -38.94
CA GLU A 9 -8.92 14.69 -37.52
C GLU A 9 -7.57 14.21 -36.98
N PHE A 10 -6.93 13.28 -37.71
CA PHE A 10 -5.58 12.81 -37.36
C PHE A 10 -4.57 13.97 -37.30
N ARG A 11 -4.50 14.83 -38.33
CA ARG A 11 -3.59 15.99 -38.35
C ARG A 11 -3.94 17.01 -37.29
N TYR A 12 -5.22 17.17 -36.96
CA TYR A 12 -5.67 18.07 -35.91
C TYR A 12 -5.16 17.61 -34.57
N GLN A 13 -5.28 16.32 -34.26
CA GLN A 13 -4.81 15.74 -32.97
C GLN A 13 -3.29 15.87 -32.80
N LEU A 14 -2.52 15.64 -33.87
CA LEU A 14 -1.05 15.81 -33.85
C LEU A 14 -0.60 17.26 -33.58
N ARG A 15 -1.44 18.24 -33.89
CA ARG A 15 -1.15 19.67 -33.61
C ARG A 15 -1.52 20.09 -32.22
N GLN A 16 -2.19 19.23 -31.44
CA GLN A 16 -2.55 19.54 -30.07
C GLN A 16 -1.34 19.32 -29.15
N PRO A 17 -0.98 20.29 -28.28
CA PRO A 17 0.08 20.09 -27.28
C PRO A 17 -0.18 18.90 -26.37
N ALA A 18 -1.44 18.61 -26.05
CA ALA A 18 -1.84 17.50 -25.19
C ALA A 18 -1.38 16.13 -25.75
N PHE A 19 -1.39 15.95 -27.09
CA PHE A 19 -0.91 14.74 -27.74
C PHE A 19 0.56 14.46 -27.37
N TRP A 20 1.41 15.46 -27.51
CA TRP A 20 2.85 15.33 -27.25
C TRP A 20 3.15 15.17 -25.77
N VAL A 21 2.44 15.89 -24.91
CA VAL A 21 2.59 15.74 -23.46
C VAL A 21 2.25 14.31 -23.03
N ILE A 22 1.14 13.73 -23.51
CA ILE A 22 0.75 12.36 -23.22
C ILE A 22 1.79 11.38 -23.75
N ALA A 23 2.23 11.54 -25.00
CA ALA A 23 3.25 10.66 -25.59
C ALA A 23 4.57 10.68 -24.82
N ILE A 24 5.02 11.87 -24.40
CA ILE A 24 6.25 12.03 -23.61
C ILE A 24 6.08 11.40 -22.23
N VAL A 25 4.99 11.67 -21.52
CA VAL A 25 4.76 11.12 -20.17
C VAL A 25 4.73 9.60 -20.19
N PHE A 26 3.93 9.00 -21.08
CA PHE A 26 3.85 7.54 -21.15
C PHE A 26 5.12 6.91 -21.70
N GLY A 27 5.78 7.56 -22.66
CA GLY A 27 7.09 7.12 -23.14
C GLY A 27 8.16 7.11 -22.05
N LEU A 28 8.21 8.16 -21.22
CA LEU A 28 9.14 8.23 -20.07
C LEU A 28 8.80 7.24 -18.97
N LEU A 29 7.51 7.00 -18.69
CA LEU A 29 7.10 5.96 -17.75
C LEU A 29 7.52 4.57 -18.22
N ALA A 30 7.31 4.28 -19.51
CA ALA A 30 7.71 3.02 -20.11
C ALA A 30 9.25 2.86 -20.20
N PHE A 31 9.95 3.94 -20.47
CA PHE A 31 11.41 4.02 -20.39
C PHE A 31 11.90 3.71 -18.97
N GLY A 32 11.35 4.37 -17.96
CA GLY A 32 11.69 4.16 -16.55
C GLY A 32 11.43 2.75 -16.07
N ALA A 33 10.40 2.08 -16.58
CA ALA A 33 10.08 0.71 -16.24
C ALA A 33 11.15 -0.30 -16.68
N VAL A 34 11.93 -0.01 -17.71
CA VAL A 34 13.06 -0.84 -18.16
C VAL A 34 14.39 -0.32 -17.63
N ALA A 35 14.57 1.00 -17.64
CA ALA A 35 15.82 1.64 -17.25
C ALA A 35 16.06 1.68 -15.73
N SER A 36 15.03 1.44 -14.89
CA SER A 36 15.15 1.36 -13.43
C SER A 36 15.28 -0.09 -12.96
N ASP A 37 16.04 -0.31 -11.89
CA ASP A 37 16.12 -1.60 -11.22
C ASP A 37 15.02 -1.78 -10.16
N ASN A 38 14.36 -0.70 -9.77
CA ASN A 38 13.30 -0.70 -8.76
C ASN A 38 11.91 -1.00 -9.32
N VAL A 39 11.74 -1.07 -10.64
CA VAL A 39 10.45 -1.35 -11.29
C VAL A 39 10.56 -2.62 -12.12
N SER A 40 9.68 -3.58 -11.84
CA SER A 40 9.59 -4.82 -12.64
C SER A 40 8.16 -4.98 -13.16
N LEU A 41 7.97 -4.82 -14.46
CA LEU A 41 6.69 -5.07 -15.14
C LEU A 41 6.72 -6.46 -15.80
N GLY A 42 6.42 -7.51 -15.01
CA GLY A 42 6.47 -8.89 -15.49
C GLY A 42 7.88 -9.47 -15.61
N SER A 43 8.94 -8.68 -15.38
CA SER A 43 10.31 -9.13 -15.25
C SER A 43 10.63 -9.39 -13.77
N GLY A 44 11.59 -10.26 -13.53
CA GLY A 44 12.06 -10.58 -12.17
C GLY A 44 12.68 -11.96 -12.10
N GLY A 45 13.57 -12.20 -11.16
CA GLY A 45 14.32 -13.44 -11.09
C GLY A 45 15.11 -13.71 -12.38
N ASN A 46 14.71 -14.73 -13.13
CA ASN A 46 15.35 -15.13 -14.39
C ASN A 46 14.59 -14.64 -15.64
N VAL A 47 13.62 -13.73 -15.51
CA VAL A 47 12.88 -13.16 -16.65
C VAL A 47 13.47 -11.81 -17.02
N HIS A 48 13.88 -11.64 -18.28
CA HIS A 48 14.51 -10.42 -18.78
C HIS A 48 13.52 -9.26 -18.87
N LYS A 49 14.03 -8.03 -18.73
CA LYS A 49 13.22 -6.80 -18.79
C LYS A 49 12.59 -6.57 -20.17
N ASN A 50 13.24 -7.04 -21.23
CA ASN A 50 12.76 -6.99 -22.63
C ASN A 50 12.26 -8.35 -23.14
N ALA A 51 11.97 -9.30 -22.23
CA ALA A 51 11.39 -10.58 -22.62
C ALA A 51 9.98 -10.39 -23.22
N PRO A 52 9.56 -11.27 -24.16
CA PRO A 52 8.20 -11.24 -24.71
C PRO A 52 7.12 -11.19 -23.60
N TYR A 53 7.32 -11.97 -22.53
CA TYR A 53 6.43 -11.98 -21.38
C TYR A 53 6.34 -10.63 -20.67
N ALA A 54 7.46 -9.97 -20.41
CA ALA A 54 7.52 -8.66 -19.77
C ALA A 54 6.92 -7.56 -20.64
N LEU A 55 7.21 -7.58 -21.94
CA LEU A 55 6.63 -6.62 -22.90
C LEU A 55 5.12 -6.73 -23.00
N ALA A 56 4.57 -7.94 -23.09
CA ALA A 56 3.13 -8.16 -23.09
C ALA A 56 2.48 -7.66 -21.78
N GLY A 57 3.06 -8.00 -20.61
CA GLY A 57 2.61 -7.52 -19.31
C GLY A 57 2.62 -6.00 -19.22
N ALA A 58 3.69 -5.35 -19.68
CA ALA A 58 3.80 -3.90 -19.72
C ALA A 58 2.69 -3.27 -20.58
N HIS A 59 2.44 -3.80 -21.79
CA HIS A 59 1.38 -3.28 -22.65
C HIS A 59 -0.03 -3.47 -22.05
N ILE A 60 -0.30 -4.57 -21.35
CA ILE A 60 -1.55 -4.79 -20.62
C ILE A 60 -1.73 -3.70 -19.55
N ILE A 61 -0.73 -3.50 -18.70
CA ILE A 61 -0.78 -2.52 -17.61
C ILE A 61 -0.92 -1.09 -18.16
N PHE A 62 -0.07 -0.71 -19.11
CA PHE A 62 -0.14 0.63 -19.70
C PHE A 62 -1.47 0.89 -20.41
N ASN A 63 -2.12 -0.11 -20.99
CA ASN A 63 -3.41 0.06 -21.63
C ASN A 63 -4.51 0.50 -20.66
N VAL A 64 -4.51 -0.05 -19.43
CA VAL A 64 -5.45 0.33 -18.38
C VAL A 64 -5.30 1.82 -18.04
N PHE A 65 -4.08 2.31 -17.84
CA PHE A 65 -3.85 3.72 -17.53
C PHE A 65 -4.04 4.64 -18.73
N PHE A 66 -3.71 4.16 -19.93
CA PHE A 66 -3.83 4.95 -21.15
C PHE A 66 -5.28 5.22 -21.56
N MET A 67 -6.27 4.53 -20.99
CA MET A 67 -7.67 4.83 -21.27
C MET A 67 -8.08 6.25 -20.86
N LEU A 68 -7.42 6.85 -19.88
CA LEU A 68 -7.63 8.27 -19.51
C LEU A 68 -7.17 9.18 -20.65
N ALA A 69 -6.02 8.89 -21.25
CA ALA A 69 -5.48 9.60 -22.39
C ALA A 69 -6.33 9.41 -23.67
N THR A 70 -6.75 8.16 -23.90
CA THR A 70 -7.67 7.81 -24.99
C THR A 70 -8.95 8.65 -24.94
N THR A 71 -9.50 8.81 -23.74
CA THR A 71 -10.71 9.62 -23.55
C THR A 71 -10.47 11.08 -23.87
N ALA A 72 -9.37 11.66 -23.45
CA ALA A 72 -9.05 13.06 -23.73
C ALA A 72 -8.96 13.35 -25.24
N ILE A 73 -8.46 12.39 -26.02
CA ILE A 73 -8.33 12.51 -27.46
C ILE A 73 -9.66 12.19 -28.16
N VAL A 74 -10.26 11.02 -27.88
CA VAL A 74 -11.38 10.47 -28.68
C VAL A 74 -12.73 11.12 -28.32
N ALA A 75 -12.99 11.35 -27.01
CA ALA A 75 -14.28 11.91 -26.61
C ALA A 75 -14.43 13.38 -27.04
N ASN A 76 -13.34 14.13 -27.06
CA ASN A 76 -13.34 15.53 -27.48
C ASN A 76 -13.76 15.71 -28.94
N VAL A 77 -13.54 14.73 -29.81
CA VAL A 77 -13.82 14.77 -31.25
C VAL A 77 -15.29 15.02 -31.53
N VAL A 78 -16.20 14.38 -30.80
CA VAL A 78 -17.66 14.55 -30.97
C VAL A 78 -18.16 15.76 -30.20
N ALA A 79 -17.66 16.01 -29.01
CA ALA A 79 -18.12 17.11 -28.17
C ALA A 79 -17.71 18.49 -28.71
N ARG A 80 -16.57 18.58 -29.36
CA ARG A 80 -16.00 19.82 -29.91
C ARG A 80 -16.95 20.55 -30.83
N ASP A 81 -17.54 19.88 -31.83
CA ASP A 81 -18.41 20.51 -32.81
C ASP A 81 -19.70 21.06 -32.19
N THR A 82 -20.16 20.43 -31.10
CA THR A 82 -21.30 20.90 -30.34
C THR A 82 -20.93 22.08 -29.44
N GLN A 83 -19.76 22.04 -28.80
CA GLN A 83 -19.28 23.10 -27.92
C GLN A 83 -18.91 24.38 -28.64
N THR A 84 -18.32 24.27 -29.83
CA THR A 84 -17.93 25.41 -30.68
C THR A 84 -19.09 25.96 -31.50
N GLY A 85 -20.26 25.33 -31.51
CA GLY A 85 -21.38 25.72 -32.34
C GLY A 85 -21.22 25.42 -33.82
N PHE A 86 -20.16 24.69 -34.21
CA PHE A 86 -19.86 24.36 -35.61
C PHE A 86 -20.71 23.20 -36.14
N GLY A 87 -21.38 22.45 -35.29
CA GLY A 87 -22.21 21.31 -35.65
C GLY A 87 -23.27 21.61 -36.73
N PRO A 88 -24.09 22.70 -36.61
CA PRO A 88 -25.08 23.04 -37.61
C PRO A 88 -24.49 23.30 -39.01
N MET A 89 -23.29 23.90 -39.07
CA MET A 89 -22.62 24.15 -40.35
C MET A 89 -22.17 22.85 -41.04
N ILE A 90 -21.68 21.91 -40.28
CA ILE A 90 -21.31 20.58 -40.81
C ILE A 90 -22.55 19.84 -41.31
N LEU A 91 -23.63 19.88 -40.56
CA LEU A 91 -24.87 19.17 -40.84
C LEU A 91 -25.63 19.79 -42.05
N SER A 92 -25.32 21.02 -42.43
CA SER A 92 -25.88 21.65 -43.64
C SER A 92 -25.16 21.19 -44.93
N THR A 93 -24.03 20.49 -44.82
CA THR A 93 -23.25 19.97 -45.94
C THR A 93 -23.75 18.58 -46.39
N ARG A 94 -23.36 18.13 -47.60
CA ARG A 94 -23.67 16.79 -48.11
C ARG A 94 -22.87 15.65 -47.48
N ILE A 95 -22.42 15.79 -46.23
CA ILE A 95 -21.66 14.77 -45.51
C ILE A 95 -22.61 13.71 -44.99
N THR A 96 -22.38 12.44 -45.34
CA THR A 96 -23.17 11.31 -44.81
C THR A 96 -22.85 11.08 -43.34
N LYS A 97 -23.83 10.64 -42.56
CA LYS A 97 -23.69 10.30 -41.14
C LYS A 97 -22.50 9.37 -40.88
N GLY A 98 -22.36 8.31 -41.71
CA GLY A 98 -21.26 7.36 -41.58
C GLY A 98 -19.90 7.96 -41.88
N ALA A 99 -19.76 8.75 -42.94
CA ALA A 99 -18.50 9.40 -43.28
C ALA A 99 -18.06 10.39 -42.19
N TYR A 100 -19.03 11.05 -41.56
CA TYR A 100 -18.76 11.95 -40.42
C TYR A 100 -18.30 11.20 -39.18
N LEU A 101 -19.10 10.27 -38.64
CA LEU A 101 -18.79 9.59 -37.40
C LEU A 101 -17.58 8.69 -37.52
N TYR A 102 -17.54 7.81 -38.50
CA TYR A 102 -16.43 6.88 -38.69
C TYR A 102 -15.15 7.59 -39.12
N GLY A 103 -15.26 8.64 -39.94
CA GLY A 103 -14.08 9.46 -40.27
C GLY A 103 -13.47 10.13 -39.06
N ARG A 104 -14.29 10.68 -38.18
CA ARG A 104 -13.86 11.25 -36.91
C ARG A 104 -13.25 10.18 -35.99
N PHE A 105 -13.91 9.03 -35.84
CA PHE A 105 -13.43 7.94 -34.97
C PHE A 105 -12.08 7.39 -35.44
N PHE A 106 -11.97 6.97 -36.73
CA PHE A 106 -10.73 6.36 -37.21
C PHE A 106 -9.56 7.34 -37.31
N GLY A 107 -9.84 8.64 -37.56
CA GLY A 107 -8.81 9.67 -37.49
C GLY A 107 -8.26 9.86 -36.09
N ALA A 108 -9.14 9.88 -35.05
CA ALA A 108 -8.75 9.97 -33.65
C ALA A 108 -8.09 8.68 -33.17
N PHE A 109 -8.62 7.52 -33.54
CA PHE A 109 -8.03 6.21 -33.18
C PHE A 109 -6.61 6.06 -33.73
N ALA A 110 -6.36 6.46 -34.98
CA ALA A 110 -5.02 6.47 -35.56
C ALA A 110 -4.05 7.37 -34.77
N ALA A 111 -4.52 8.53 -34.30
CA ALA A 111 -3.73 9.40 -33.45
C ALA A 111 -3.45 8.77 -32.10
N VAL A 112 -4.45 8.13 -31.45
CA VAL A 112 -4.29 7.41 -30.21
C VAL A 112 -3.30 6.25 -30.33
N ALA A 113 -3.41 5.45 -31.38
CA ALA A 113 -2.49 4.36 -31.67
C ALA A 113 -1.05 4.87 -31.87
N LEU A 114 -0.86 5.95 -32.62
CA LEU A 114 0.46 6.59 -32.78
C LEU A 114 0.98 7.14 -31.42
N CYS A 115 0.13 7.75 -30.62
CA CYS A 115 0.51 8.23 -29.30
C CYS A 115 0.97 7.07 -28.40
N TYR A 116 0.24 5.97 -28.41
CA TYR A 116 0.54 4.77 -27.61
C TYR A 116 1.85 4.07 -28.05
N LEU A 117 2.28 4.26 -29.29
CA LEU A 117 3.55 3.73 -29.76
C LEU A 117 4.74 4.25 -28.94
N SER A 118 4.58 5.41 -28.28
CA SER A 118 5.59 5.95 -27.37
C SER A 118 5.96 4.98 -26.25
N ILE A 119 5.06 4.08 -25.86
CA ILE A 119 5.31 3.05 -24.82
C ILE A 119 6.30 2.01 -25.37
N ALA A 120 6.06 1.49 -26.56
CA ALA A 120 6.99 0.55 -27.20
C ALA A 120 8.36 1.20 -27.47
N ILE A 121 8.36 2.48 -27.87
CA ILE A 121 9.61 3.25 -28.06
C ILE A 121 10.31 3.48 -26.72
N GLY A 122 9.59 3.81 -25.67
CA GLY A 122 10.15 4.02 -24.34
C GLY A 122 10.75 2.76 -23.75
N THR A 123 10.04 1.62 -23.81
CA THR A 123 10.58 0.33 -23.36
C THR A 123 11.82 -0.07 -24.19
N LEU A 124 11.79 0.14 -25.49
CA LEU A 124 12.94 -0.10 -26.36
C LEU A 124 14.13 0.81 -26.01
N ALA A 125 13.90 2.12 -25.85
CA ALA A 125 14.95 3.07 -25.51
C ALA A 125 15.60 2.74 -24.15
N GLY A 126 14.83 2.25 -23.19
CA GLY A 126 15.33 1.81 -21.88
C GLY A 126 16.38 0.71 -21.98
N THR A 127 16.28 -0.18 -22.96
CA THR A 127 17.24 -1.29 -23.12
C THR A 127 18.63 -0.85 -23.59
N PHE A 128 18.76 0.36 -24.11
CA PHE A 128 20.06 0.88 -24.57
C PHE A 128 20.78 1.73 -23.50
N MET A 129 20.24 1.83 -22.30
CA MET A 129 20.85 2.66 -21.26
C MET A 129 22.08 1.96 -20.67
N PRO A 130 23.20 2.69 -20.54
CA PRO A 130 24.49 2.10 -20.11
C PRO A 130 24.50 1.65 -18.64
N TRP A 131 23.54 2.08 -17.85
CA TRP A 131 23.42 1.70 -16.42
C TRP A 131 22.50 0.48 -16.21
N VAL A 132 21.81 0.01 -17.25
CA VAL A 132 21.00 -1.22 -17.15
C VAL A 132 21.93 -2.43 -17.22
N ASP A 133 21.80 -3.34 -16.27
CA ASP A 133 22.59 -4.56 -16.23
C ASP A 133 22.32 -5.42 -17.48
N PRO A 134 23.34 -5.68 -18.32
CA PRO A 134 23.18 -6.45 -19.55
C PRO A 134 22.63 -7.87 -19.32
N GLU A 135 22.87 -8.49 -18.16
CA GLU A 135 22.35 -9.82 -17.84
C GLU A 135 20.84 -9.82 -17.57
N THR A 136 20.25 -8.64 -17.32
CA THR A 136 18.80 -8.49 -17.19
C THR A 136 18.10 -8.32 -18.53
N LEU A 137 18.86 -8.24 -19.62
CA LEU A 137 18.37 -8.04 -20.97
C LEU A 137 18.57 -9.29 -21.81
N GLY A 138 17.52 -9.70 -22.49
CA GLY A 138 17.58 -10.72 -23.54
C GLY A 138 17.93 -10.11 -24.90
N PRO A 139 18.07 -10.96 -25.93
CA PRO A 139 18.33 -10.51 -27.28
C PRO A 139 17.19 -9.62 -27.78
N LEU A 140 17.53 -8.52 -28.46
CA LEU A 140 16.55 -7.60 -29.00
C LEU A 140 15.80 -8.22 -30.18
N ARG A 141 14.52 -8.41 -30.06
CA ARG A 141 13.61 -8.94 -31.07
C ARG A 141 12.46 -7.97 -31.30
N LEU A 142 12.50 -7.19 -32.36
CA LEU A 142 11.45 -6.22 -32.69
C LEU A 142 10.08 -6.89 -32.91
N GLY A 143 10.05 -8.17 -33.28
CA GLY A 143 8.82 -8.95 -33.38
C GLY A 143 8.05 -9.03 -32.06
N ASP A 144 8.73 -9.10 -30.93
CA ASP A 144 8.10 -9.18 -29.60
C ASP A 144 7.42 -7.86 -29.22
N TYR A 145 8.02 -6.72 -29.57
CA TYR A 145 7.41 -5.40 -29.44
C TYR A 145 6.17 -5.25 -30.34
N ALA A 146 6.28 -5.71 -31.61
CA ALA A 146 5.16 -5.70 -32.52
C ALA A 146 4.00 -6.59 -32.06
N TYR A 147 4.32 -7.77 -31.52
CA TYR A 147 3.34 -8.67 -30.93
C TYR A 147 2.62 -8.02 -29.74
N ALA A 148 3.36 -7.52 -28.75
CA ALA A 148 2.80 -6.90 -27.56
C ALA A 148 1.94 -5.67 -27.91
N TYR A 149 2.43 -4.82 -28.79
CA TYR A 149 1.70 -3.65 -29.29
C TYR A 149 0.44 -4.05 -30.06
N GLY A 150 0.51 -5.05 -30.96
CA GLY A 150 -0.59 -5.47 -31.82
C GLY A 150 -1.69 -6.22 -31.03
N VAL A 151 -1.30 -7.25 -30.28
CA VAL A 151 -2.23 -8.15 -29.61
C VAL A 151 -2.87 -7.53 -28.38
N PHE A 152 -2.10 -6.81 -27.57
CA PHE A 152 -2.61 -6.20 -26.33
C PHE A 152 -2.84 -4.69 -26.50
N GLY A 153 -1.89 -3.97 -27.07
CA GLY A 153 -1.99 -2.53 -27.25
C GLY A 153 -3.17 -2.13 -28.11
N LEU A 154 -3.15 -2.47 -29.38
CA LEU A 154 -4.16 -2.00 -30.35
C LEU A 154 -5.57 -2.51 -30.05
N THR A 155 -5.73 -3.76 -29.60
CA THR A 155 -7.04 -4.32 -29.29
C THR A 155 -7.69 -3.62 -28.08
N GLY A 156 -6.92 -3.36 -27.02
CA GLY A 156 -7.41 -2.62 -25.87
C GLY A 156 -7.70 -1.15 -26.17
N LEU A 157 -6.84 -0.50 -26.98
CA LEU A 157 -7.08 0.87 -27.47
C LEU A 157 -8.33 0.96 -28.35
N PHE A 158 -8.58 -0.02 -29.19
CA PHE A 158 -9.80 -0.05 -30.03
C PHE A 158 -11.05 -0.14 -29.15
N LEU A 159 -11.05 -1.06 -28.20
CA LEU A 159 -12.16 -1.21 -27.25
C LEU A 159 -12.43 0.09 -26.47
N THR A 160 -11.41 0.65 -25.83
CA THR A 160 -11.55 1.87 -25.02
C THR A 160 -11.93 3.08 -25.88
N SER A 161 -11.36 3.21 -27.07
CA SER A 161 -11.73 4.26 -28.03
C SER A 161 -13.18 4.15 -28.47
N ALA A 162 -13.64 2.94 -28.82
CA ALA A 162 -15.01 2.69 -29.23
C ALA A 162 -16.01 2.97 -28.09
N LEU A 163 -15.69 2.52 -26.88
CA LEU A 163 -16.51 2.73 -25.69
C LEU A 163 -16.69 4.22 -25.37
N PHE A 164 -15.59 4.97 -25.29
CA PHE A 164 -15.68 6.37 -24.91
C PHE A 164 -16.19 7.25 -26.05
N PHE A 165 -15.95 6.87 -27.29
CA PHE A 165 -16.59 7.51 -28.42
C PHE A 165 -18.10 7.30 -28.46
N ALA A 166 -18.56 6.07 -28.20
CA ALA A 166 -19.98 5.76 -28.08
C ALA A 166 -20.64 6.53 -26.96
N LEU A 167 -20.02 6.53 -25.78
CA LEU A 167 -20.52 7.25 -24.62
C LEU A 167 -20.60 8.76 -24.85
N ALA A 168 -19.54 9.36 -25.43
CA ALA A 168 -19.51 10.78 -25.81
C ALA A 168 -20.57 11.11 -26.86
N THR A 169 -20.79 10.23 -27.83
CA THR A 169 -21.75 10.41 -28.91
C THR A 169 -23.19 10.36 -28.42
N VAL A 170 -23.51 9.41 -27.51
CA VAL A 170 -24.85 9.22 -26.97
C VAL A 170 -25.18 10.29 -25.95
N THR A 171 -24.29 10.56 -25.02
CA THR A 171 -24.51 11.52 -23.92
C THR A 171 -24.33 12.98 -24.36
N ARG A 172 -23.55 13.22 -25.39
CA ARG A 172 -23.09 14.55 -25.83
C ARG A 172 -22.47 15.40 -24.69
N SER A 173 -21.94 14.72 -23.70
CA SER A 173 -21.38 15.31 -22.49
C SER A 173 -19.99 14.75 -22.22
N MET A 174 -19.00 15.60 -22.26
CA MET A 174 -17.64 15.23 -21.84
C MET A 174 -17.62 14.77 -20.39
N MET A 175 -18.43 15.40 -19.53
CA MET A 175 -18.56 15.03 -18.13
C MET A 175 -19.01 13.58 -17.97
N ALA A 176 -20.08 13.17 -18.67
CA ALA A 176 -20.58 11.80 -18.61
C ALA A 176 -19.53 10.79 -19.12
N THR A 177 -18.73 11.18 -20.07
CA THR A 177 -17.66 10.32 -20.62
C THR A 177 -16.53 10.13 -19.61
N TYR A 178 -16.06 11.18 -18.95
CA TYR A 178 -15.03 11.05 -17.90
C TYR A 178 -15.51 10.22 -16.70
N ILE A 179 -16.77 10.39 -16.29
CA ILE A 179 -17.37 9.53 -15.27
C ILE A 179 -17.41 8.07 -15.73
N GLY A 180 -17.73 7.83 -17.00
CA GLY A 180 -17.70 6.50 -17.57
C GLY A 180 -16.33 5.86 -17.57
N VAL A 181 -15.25 6.65 -17.83
CA VAL A 181 -13.86 6.17 -17.72
C VAL A 181 -13.55 5.74 -16.32
N VAL A 182 -13.87 6.59 -15.35
CA VAL A 182 -13.64 6.28 -13.93
C VAL A 182 -14.43 5.03 -13.50
N ALA A 183 -15.67 4.91 -13.96
CA ALA A 183 -16.50 3.74 -13.70
C ALA A 183 -15.87 2.44 -14.23
N VAL A 184 -15.37 2.49 -15.47
CA VAL A 184 -14.67 1.34 -16.08
C VAL A 184 -13.39 1.02 -15.34
N LEU A 185 -12.60 2.04 -14.95
CA LEU A 185 -11.36 1.83 -14.19
C LEU A 185 -11.64 1.19 -12.83
N ILE A 186 -12.60 1.71 -12.09
CA ILE A 186 -12.98 1.16 -10.77
C ILE A 186 -13.51 -0.28 -10.93
N ALA A 187 -14.39 -0.52 -11.90
CA ALA A 187 -14.92 -1.85 -12.16
C ALA A 187 -13.82 -2.85 -12.54
N TYR A 188 -12.84 -2.40 -13.34
CA TYR A 188 -11.69 -3.20 -13.71
C TYR A 188 -10.82 -3.53 -12.49
N LEU A 189 -10.42 -2.53 -11.70
CA LEU A 189 -9.58 -2.73 -10.52
C LEU A 189 -10.30 -3.58 -9.45
N ALA A 190 -11.62 -3.39 -9.29
CA ALA A 190 -12.42 -4.19 -8.41
C ALA A 190 -12.46 -5.67 -8.84
N SER A 191 -12.74 -5.92 -10.14
CA SER A 191 -12.84 -7.29 -10.64
C SER A 191 -11.49 -8.01 -10.59
N THR A 192 -10.40 -7.36 -10.99
CA THR A 192 -9.07 -7.97 -10.98
C THR A 192 -8.50 -8.13 -9.57
N GLY A 193 -8.70 -7.16 -8.69
CA GLY A 193 -8.22 -7.22 -7.31
C GLY A 193 -8.99 -8.24 -6.46
N VAL A 194 -10.30 -8.36 -6.68
CA VAL A 194 -11.16 -9.21 -5.86
C VAL A 194 -11.28 -10.62 -6.44
N LEU A 195 -11.49 -10.76 -7.74
CA LEU A 195 -11.73 -12.05 -8.39
C LEU A 195 -10.46 -12.68 -8.98
N GLY A 196 -9.49 -11.83 -9.39
CA GLY A 196 -8.29 -12.30 -10.06
C GLY A 196 -7.31 -13.07 -9.16
N SER A 197 -7.42 -12.92 -7.85
CA SER A 197 -6.62 -13.68 -6.87
C SER A 197 -7.20 -15.05 -6.51
N ARG A 198 -8.41 -15.38 -7.02
CA ARG A 198 -9.14 -16.60 -6.64
C ARG A 198 -9.09 -17.64 -7.75
N PRO A 199 -8.56 -18.84 -7.49
CA PRO A 199 -8.47 -19.92 -8.48
C PRO A 199 -9.82 -20.30 -9.09
N GLU A 200 -10.90 -20.18 -8.32
CA GLU A 200 -12.26 -20.51 -8.75
C GLU A 200 -12.76 -19.64 -9.90
N PHE A 201 -12.29 -18.37 -9.96
CA PHE A 201 -12.69 -17.42 -10.99
C PHE A 201 -11.64 -17.27 -12.10
N GLU A 202 -10.52 -17.98 -12.05
CA GLU A 202 -9.41 -17.82 -12.99
C GLU A 202 -9.89 -17.96 -14.46
N THR A 203 -10.65 -18.99 -14.75
CA THR A 203 -11.18 -19.21 -16.11
C THR A 203 -12.21 -18.16 -16.48
N ALA A 204 -13.13 -17.80 -15.58
CA ALA A 204 -14.12 -16.76 -15.82
C ALA A 204 -13.46 -15.41 -16.08
N MET A 205 -12.44 -15.06 -15.30
CA MET A 205 -11.65 -13.84 -15.48
C MET A 205 -10.87 -13.84 -16.79
N ALA A 206 -10.34 -14.98 -17.21
CA ALA A 206 -9.67 -15.09 -18.52
C ALA A 206 -10.59 -14.76 -19.69
N TRP A 207 -11.89 -14.99 -19.58
CA TRP A 207 -12.90 -14.61 -20.59
C TRP A 207 -13.40 -13.17 -20.42
N ALA A 208 -13.65 -12.75 -19.17
CA ALA A 208 -14.36 -11.51 -18.86
C ALA A 208 -13.45 -10.29 -18.82
N GLU A 209 -12.14 -10.45 -18.64
CA GLU A 209 -11.21 -9.35 -18.48
C GLU A 209 -10.88 -8.70 -19.85
N PRO A 210 -11.13 -7.38 -20.04
CA PRO A 210 -11.11 -6.74 -21.34
C PRO A 210 -9.72 -6.48 -21.92
N PHE A 211 -8.69 -6.36 -21.11
CA PHE A 211 -7.33 -6.05 -21.56
C PHE A 211 -6.48 -7.30 -21.87
N GLY A 212 -6.94 -8.49 -21.43
CA GLY A 212 -6.32 -9.78 -21.70
C GLY A 212 -5.35 -10.25 -20.64
N SER A 213 -5.32 -9.61 -19.48
CA SER A 213 -4.43 -10.03 -18.39
C SER A 213 -4.73 -11.44 -17.90
N GLY A 214 -6.01 -11.76 -17.64
CA GLY A 214 -6.43 -13.08 -17.22
C GLY A 214 -6.19 -14.15 -18.30
N ALA A 215 -6.50 -13.87 -19.55
CA ALA A 215 -6.27 -14.80 -20.67
C ALA A 215 -4.78 -15.05 -20.89
N TYR A 216 -3.95 -14.01 -20.76
CA TYR A 216 -2.51 -14.12 -20.87
C TYR A 216 -1.90 -14.89 -19.70
N ALA A 217 -2.32 -14.61 -18.48
CA ALA A 217 -1.90 -15.33 -17.28
C ALA A 217 -2.22 -16.83 -17.38
N LEU A 218 -3.43 -17.16 -17.85
CA LEU A 218 -3.85 -18.55 -18.05
C LEU A 218 -3.03 -19.26 -19.15
N ALA A 219 -2.78 -18.58 -20.27
CA ALA A 219 -1.98 -19.12 -21.38
C ALA A 219 -0.50 -19.36 -21.01
N THR A 220 0.03 -18.58 -20.05
CA THR A 220 1.42 -18.63 -19.63
C THR A 220 1.65 -19.20 -18.23
N LYS A 221 0.60 -19.78 -17.63
CA LYS A 221 0.57 -20.24 -16.23
C LYS A 221 1.70 -21.18 -15.87
N TYR A 222 2.01 -22.11 -16.73
CA TYR A 222 3.01 -23.14 -16.50
C TYR A 222 4.35 -22.87 -17.20
N TRP A 223 4.52 -21.66 -17.77
CA TRP A 223 5.76 -21.33 -18.46
C TRP A 223 6.95 -21.24 -17.52
N THR A 224 8.02 -21.88 -17.91
CA THR A 224 9.34 -21.74 -17.31
C THR A 224 9.91 -20.34 -17.59
N ALA A 225 10.95 -19.95 -16.86
CA ALA A 225 11.65 -18.69 -17.12
C ALA A 225 12.24 -18.65 -18.55
N ALA A 226 12.70 -19.78 -19.07
CA ALA A 226 13.21 -19.86 -20.45
C ALA A 226 12.11 -19.60 -21.49
N GLU A 227 10.92 -20.16 -21.32
CA GLU A 227 9.78 -19.92 -22.21
C GLU A 227 9.31 -18.46 -22.12
N ARG A 228 9.24 -17.89 -20.94
CA ARG A 228 8.92 -16.46 -20.74
C ARG A 228 9.91 -15.52 -21.42
N ASN A 229 11.17 -15.92 -21.52
CA ASN A 229 12.22 -15.15 -22.16
C ASN A 229 12.26 -15.29 -23.67
N THR A 230 11.66 -16.33 -24.25
CA THR A 230 11.88 -16.67 -25.65
C THR A 230 10.63 -16.77 -26.48
N LEU A 231 9.47 -17.03 -25.88
CA LEU A 231 8.22 -17.29 -26.58
C LEU A 231 7.22 -16.15 -26.43
N ASN A 232 6.51 -15.85 -27.52
CA ASN A 232 5.26 -15.11 -27.47
C ASN A 232 4.12 -16.10 -27.24
N ALA A 233 3.14 -15.74 -26.41
CA ALA A 233 1.98 -16.61 -26.20
C ALA A 233 1.26 -16.86 -27.53
N PRO A 234 0.96 -18.11 -27.88
CA PRO A 234 0.25 -18.43 -29.12
C PRO A 234 -1.14 -17.80 -29.10
N ILE A 235 -1.51 -17.20 -30.24
CA ILE A 235 -2.84 -16.57 -30.38
C ILE A 235 -3.84 -17.66 -30.70
N GLU A 236 -4.18 -18.48 -29.68
CA GLU A 236 -5.11 -19.59 -29.77
C GLU A 236 -5.91 -19.74 -28.47
N GLY A 237 -6.87 -20.63 -28.44
CA GLY A 237 -7.66 -20.94 -27.25
C GLY A 237 -8.29 -19.70 -26.63
N VAL A 238 -8.18 -19.58 -25.30
CA VAL A 238 -8.81 -18.50 -24.52
C VAL A 238 -8.25 -17.13 -24.89
N LEU A 239 -6.94 -17.03 -25.18
CA LEU A 239 -6.34 -15.76 -25.56
C LEU A 239 -6.90 -15.22 -26.88
N LEU A 240 -7.02 -16.06 -27.91
CA LEU A 240 -7.63 -15.68 -29.20
C LEU A 240 -9.05 -15.20 -28.99
N TRP A 241 -9.88 -16.04 -28.35
CA TRP A 241 -11.29 -15.73 -28.20
C TRP A 241 -11.53 -14.50 -27.31
N ASN A 242 -10.76 -14.31 -26.26
CA ASN A 242 -10.85 -13.10 -25.47
C ASN A 242 -10.58 -11.85 -26.34
N ARG A 243 -9.54 -11.85 -27.17
CA ARG A 243 -9.24 -10.72 -28.07
C ARG A 243 -10.32 -10.51 -29.12
N VAL A 244 -10.86 -11.59 -29.70
CA VAL A 244 -11.95 -11.54 -30.68
C VAL A 244 -13.23 -10.97 -30.05
N ILE A 245 -13.62 -11.47 -28.88
CA ILE A 245 -14.82 -11.02 -28.15
C ILE A 245 -14.72 -9.52 -27.84
N TRP A 246 -13.65 -9.06 -27.24
CA TRP A 246 -13.53 -7.67 -26.83
C TRP A 246 -13.33 -6.71 -28.01
N THR A 247 -12.67 -7.14 -29.07
CA THR A 247 -12.66 -6.39 -30.34
C THR A 247 -14.07 -6.34 -30.96
N GLY A 248 -14.82 -7.45 -30.91
CA GLY A 248 -16.19 -7.50 -31.33
C GLY A 248 -17.12 -6.60 -30.53
N VAL A 249 -16.97 -6.57 -29.20
CA VAL A 249 -17.66 -5.62 -28.32
C VAL A 249 -17.35 -4.17 -28.72
N GLY A 250 -16.08 -3.85 -29.00
CA GLY A 250 -15.70 -2.53 -29.50
C GLY A 250 -16.41 -2.19 -30.82
N ALA A 251 -16.50 -3.13 -31.74
CA ALA A 251 -17.21 -2.93 -33.02
C ALA A 251 -18.72 -2.73 -32.84
N VAL A 252 -19.35 -3.49 -31.92
CA VAL A 252 -20.76 -3.32 -31.56
C VAL A 252 -21.02 -1.97 -30.91
N LEU A 253 -20.12 -1.51 -30.01
CA LEU A 253 -20.21 -0.18 -29.41
C LEU A 253 -20.10 0.93 -30.47
N LEU A 254 -19.20 0.78 -31.42
CA LEU A 254 -19.05 1.74 -32.52
C LEU A 254 -20.29 1.74 -33.45
N ALA A 255 -20.84 0.59 -33.71
CA ALA A 255 -22.10 0.45 -34.48
C ALA A 255 -23.27 1.06 -33.69
N SER A 256 -23.35 0.83 -32.38
CA SER A 256 -24.37 1.46 -31.54
C SER A 256 -24.26 2.98 -31.49
N ALA A 257 -23.03 3.52 -31.47
CA ALA A 257 -22.81 4.95 -31.56
C ALA A 257 -23.37 5.51 -32.88
N TYR A 258 -23.19 4.78 -34.01
CA TYR A 258 -23.78 5.16 -35.29
C TYR A 258 -25.32 5.09 -35.26
N LEU A 259 -25.92 4.04 -34.73
CA LEU A 259 -27.37 3.88 -34.68
C LEU A 259 -28.04 4.95 -33.79
N LEU A 260 -27.48 5.21 -32.63
CA LEU A 260 -28.04 6.13 -31.63
C LEU A 260 -27.75 7.60 -31.92
N TYR A 261 -26.78 7.92 -32.76
CA TYR A 261 -26.50 9.31 -33.13
C TYR A 261 -27.63 9.93 -33.91
N ARG A 262 -28.24 10.98 -33.39
CA ARG A 262 -29.29 11.75 -34.04
C ARG A 262 -28.75 13.10 -34.48
N PRO A 263 -28.60 13.37 -35.78
CA PRO A 263 -28.11 14.64 -36.29
C PRO A 263 -29.21 15.72 -36.20
N SER A 264 -29.62 16.12 -35.03
CA SER A 264 -30.63 17.15 -34.87
C SER A 264 -30.07 18.31 -34.03
N PRO A 265 -30.12 19.56 -34.57
CA PRO A 265 -29.76 20.75 -33.80
C PRO A 265 -30.74 21.09 -32.66
N ARG A 266 -31.92 20.45 -32.65
CA ARG A 266 -33.08 20.93 -31.92
C ARG A 266 -33.57 20.09 -30.70
N GLY A 267 -32.91 19.00 -30.31
CA GLY A 267 -33.54 17.99 -29.45
C GLY A 267 -33.80 18.33 -27.98
N ALA A 268 -32.96 19.09 -27.31
CA ALA A 268 -33.11 19.34 -25.88
C ALA A 268 -33.33 20.81 -25.48
N LYS A 269 -32.85 21.75 -26.31
CA LYS A 269 -33.01 23.18 -26.03
C LYS A 269 -34.40 23.71 -26.30
N LEU A 270 -35.16 23.13 -27.24
CA LEU A 270 -36.52 23.62 -27.58
C LEU A 270 -37.52 23.33 -26.44
N LYS A 271 -37.58 22.10 -25.96
CA LYS A 271 -38.46 21.77 -24.80
C LYS A 271 -38.14 22.60 -23.54
N LYS A 272 -36.87 22.92 -23.34
CA LYS A 272 -36.46 23.78 -22.22
C LYS A 272 -36.70 25.26 -22.50
N GLN A 273 -36.57 25.70 -23.75
CA GLN A 273 -36.87 27.05 -24.18
C GLN A 273 -38.37 27.33 -24.26
N GLU A 274 -39.16 26.34 -24.70
CA GLU A 274 -40.63 26.36 -24.62
C GLU A 274 -41.13 26.37 -23.16
N ARG A 275 -40.53 25.55 -22.29
CA ARG A 275 -40.78 25.56 -20.86
C ARG A 275 -40.38 26.89 -20.18
N MET A 276 -39.27 27.47 -20.62
CA MET A 276 -38.87 28.83 -20.15
C MET A 276 -39.70 29.91 -20.74
N LYS A 277 -40.14 29.83 -22.00
CA LYS A 277 -41.11 30.78 -22.57
C LYS A 277 -42.44 30.69 -21.88
N ALA A 278 -42.93 29.49 -21.61
CA ALA A 278 -44.18 29.28 -20.85
C ALA A 278 -44.07 29.74 -19.38
N LEU A 279 -42.86 29.80 -18.82
CA LEU A 279 -42.61 30.36 -17.49
C LEU A 279 -42.47 31.90 -17.50
N VAL A 280 -42.02 32.46 -18.63
CA VAL A 280 -41.91 33.93 -18.83
C VAL A 280 -43.23 34.53 -19.26
N GLU A 281 -44.12 33.78 -19.92
CA GLU A 281 -45.46 34.22 -20.31
C GLU A 281 -46.50 34.11 -19.18
N LYS A 282 -46.16 33.59 -18.00
CA LYS A 282 -46.95 33.79 -16.80
C LYS A 282 -46.70 35.23 -16.35
N ASP A 283 -47.73 36.02 -16.39
CA ASP A 283 -47.78 37.42 -15.92
C ASP A 283 -46.88 37.61 -14.69
N VAL A 284 -45.75 38.23 -14.91
CA VAL A 284 -44.93 38.70 -13.81
C VAL A 284 -45.70 39.81 -13.16
N VAL A 285 -46.43 39.50 -12.11
CA VAL A 285 -46.96 40.53 -11.20
C VAL A 285 -45.70 41.22 -10.67
N VAL A 286 -45.45 42.41 -11.24
CA VAL A 286 -44.40 43.28 -10.75
C VAL A 286 -44.86 43.79 -9.40
N THR A 287 -44.52 43.03 -8.36
CA THR A 287 -44.61 43.55 -7.00
C THR A 287 -43.67 44.74 -6.90
N PRO A 288 -44.14 45.89 -6.43
CA PRO A 288 -43.29 47.06 -6.25
C PRO A 288 -42.08 46.65 -5.43
N VAL A 289 -40.88 46.82 -5.94
CA VAL A 289 -39.63 46.52 -5.24
C VAL A 289 -39.62 47.46 -4.03
N GLY A 290 -39.92 46.92 -2.86
CA GLY A 290 -39.75 47.64 -1.58
C GLY A 290 -38.31 48.15 -1.48
N ALA A 291 -38.09 49.19 -0.69
CA ALA A 291 -36.75 49.75 -0.49
C ALA A 291 -35.72 48.66 -0.29
N LEU A 292 -34.71 48.61 -1.14
CA LEU A 292 -33.63 47.62 -1.04
C LEU A 292 -33.02 47.72 0.35
N PRO A 293 -32.82 46.58 1.04
CA PRO A 293 -32.19 46.58 2.35
C PRO A 293 -30.81 47.23 2.26
N ARG A 294 -30.45 48.05 3.20
CA ARG A 294 -29.13 48.69 3.25
C ARG A 294 -28.04 47.60 3.28
N PRO A 295 -27.01 47.70 2.42
CA PRO A 295 -25.93 46.72 2.42
C PRO A 295 -25.23 46.71 3.78
N THR A 296 -25.15 45.54 4.40
CA THR A 296 -24.40 45.30 5.65
C THR A 296 -23.03 44.78 5.34
N TYR A 297 -22.00 45.45 5.86
CA TYR A 297 -20.59 45.04 5.73
C TYR A 297 -20.07 44.63 7.09
N GLY A 298 -19.36 43.52 7.19
CA GLY A 298 -18.73 43.03 8.43
C GLY A 298 -18.53 41.56 8.46
N LEU A 299 -17.82 41.06 9.48
CA LEU A 299 -17.53 39.64 9.67
C LEU A 299 -18.80 38.79 9.73
N ALA A 300 -19.84 39.21 10.42
CA ALA A 300 -21.11 38.50 10.51
C ALA A 300 -21.75 38.30 9.12
N SER A 301 -21.79 39.36 8.29
CA SER A 301 -22.28 39.26 6.91
C SER A 301 -21.43 38.32 6.07
N GLY A 302 -20.08 38.37 6.20
CA GLY A 302 -19.18 37.47 5.53
C GLY A 302 -19.36 36.01 5.93
N LEU A 303 -19.55 35.72 7.21
CA LEU A 303 -19.82 34.36 7.72
C LEU A 303 -21.17 33.81 7.23
N THR A 304 -22.20 34.64 7.18
CA THR A 304 -23.51 34.25 6.63
C THR A 304 -23.39 33.92 5.14
N GLN A 305 -22.64 34.73 4.38
CA GLN A 305 -22.35 34.46 2.97
C GLN A 305 -21.57 33.19 2.78
N LEU A 306 -20.54 32.94 3.61
CA LEU A 306 -19.75 31.70 3.60
C LEU A 306 -20.66 30.50 3.81
N TRP A 307 -21.47 30.52 4.88
CA TRP A 307 -22.37 29.42 5.19
C TRP A 307 -23.36 29.15 4.07
N SER A 308 -24.07 30.20 3.62
CA SER A 308 -25.03 30.08 2.53
C SER A 308 -24.39 29.50 1.26
N ARG A 309 -23.19 29.96 0.91
CA ARG A 309 -22.43 29.41 -0.23
C ARG A 309 -21.94 27.98 0.01
N ALA A 310 -21.43 27.67 1.18
CA ALA A 310 -21.00 26.33 1.50
C ALA A 310 -22.14 25.31 1.37
N VAL A 311 -23.31 25.65 1.92
CA VAL A 311 -24.51 24.81 1.76
C VAL A 311 -24.93 24.72 0.29
N PHE A 312 -24.96 25.84 -0.44
CA PHE A 312 -25.31 25.84 -1.86
C PHE A 312 -24.38 24.98 -2.70
N GLU A 313 -23.05 25.13 -2.51
CA GLU A 313 -22.04 24.37 -3.24
C GLU A 313 -22.14 22.87 -2.93
N THR A 314 -22.30 22.53 -1.66
CA THR A 314 -22.40 21.14 -1.18
C THR A 314 -23.66 20.45 -1.70
N VAL A 315 -24.82 21.10 -1.53
CA VAL A 315 -26.12 20.55 -2.01
C VAL A 315 -26.09 20.34 -3.52
N LEU A 316 -25.44 21.23 -4.24
CA LEU A 316 -25.38 21.14 -5.69
C LEU A 316 -24.50 19.96 -6.15
N VAL A 317 -23.45 19.63 -5.41
CA VAL A 317 -22.65 18.43 -5.68
C VAL A 317 -23.45 17.17 -5.34
N PHE A 318 -24.07 17.10 -4.17
CA PHE A 318 -24.86 15.93 -3.76
C PHE A 318 -26.05 15.65 -4.68
N LYS A 319 -26.65 16.69 -5.26
CA LYS A 319 -27.73 16.54 -6.28
C LYS A 319 -27.21 16.24 -7.68
N SER A 320 -25.89 16.18 -7.89
CA SER A 320 -25.35 15.90 -9.22
C SER A 320 -25.43 14.39 -9.53
N PRO A 321 -25.85 13.99 -10.75
CA PRO A 321 -25.87 12.58 -11.13
C PRO A 321 -24.49 11.94 -11.05
N ALA A 322 -23.43 12.71 -11.24
CA ALA A 322 -22.04 12.27 -11.14
C ALA A 322 -21.70 11.77 -9.74
N TYR A 323 -22.11 12.51 -8.71
CA TYR A 323 -21.90 12.10 -7.32
C TYR A 323 -22.58 10.76 -7.02
N VAL A 324 -23.85 10.63 -7.40
CA VAL A 324 -24.60 9.38 -7.18
C VAL A 324 -23.92 8.19 -7.84
N VAL A 325 -23.46 8.33 -9.10
CA VAL A 325 -22.76 7.27 -9.81
C VAL A 325 -21.43 6.91 -9.12
N LEU A 326 -20.63 7.91 -8.75
CA LEU A 326 -19.35 7.68 -8.09
C LEU A 326 -19.52 7.03 -6.71
N VAL A 327 -20.52 7.44 -5.94
CA VAL A 327 -20.85 6.84 -4.65
C VAL A 327 -21.32 5.40 -4.79
N LEU A 328 -22.21 5.12 -5.74
CA LEU A 328 -22.67 3.75 -5.99
C LEU A 328 -21.53 2.83 -6.42
N LEU A 329 -20.61 3.33 -7.25
CA LEU A 329 -19.41 2.59 -7.63
C LEU A 329 -18.49 2.35 -6.41
N ALA A 330 -18.27 3.38 -5.59
CA ALA A 330 -17.47 3.26 -4.39
C ALA A 330 -18.06 2.24 -3.42
N MET A 331 -19.38 2.31 -3.21
CA MET A 331 -20.10 1.38 -2.36
C MET A 331 -20.03 -0.06 -2.91
N SER A 332 -20.28 -0.24 -4.21
CA SER A 332 -20.20 -1.56 -4.85
C SER A 332 -18.79 -2.15 -4.73
N PHE A 333 -17.75 -1.33 -4.89
CA PHE A 333 -16.38 -1.77 -4.74
C PHE A 333 -16.04 -2.10 -3.28
N ALA A 334 -16.49 -1.28 -2.33
CA ALA A 334 -16.31 -1.55 -0.91
C ALA A 334 -16.98 -2.86 -0.48
N VAL A 335 -18.26 -3.04 -0.86
CA VAL A 335 -19.01 -4.27 -0.55
C VAL A 335 -18.33 -5.48 -1.20
N ALA A 336 -17.93 -5.39 -2.47
CA ALA A 336 -17.24 -6.48 -3.14
C ALA A 336 -15.90 -6.80 -2.44
N THR A 337 -15.10 -5.80 -2.13
CA THR A 337 -13.84 -6.00 -1.40
C THR A 337 -14.10 -6.66 -0.05
N LEU A 338 -15.00 -6.13 0.76
CA LEU A 338 -15.32 -6.66 2.09
C LEU A 338 -15.93 -8.07 2.04
N PHE A 339 -16.79 -8.33 1.05
CA PHE A 339 -17.40 -9.66 0.89
C PHE A 339 -16.36 -10.75 0.62
N PHE A 340 -15.33 -10.39 -0.15
CA PHE A 340 -14.24 -11.29 -0.51
C PHE A 340 -12.99 -11.14 0.38
N THR A 341 -12.93 -10.08 1.23
CA THR A 341 -11.94 -9.97 2.32
C THR A 341 -12.42 -10.85 3.44
N GLY A 342 -11.98 -11.81 3.84
CA GLY A 342 -12.49 -12.63 4.94
C GLY A 342 -12.03 -14.06 4.83
N GLU A 343 -10.91 -14.26 4.12
CA GLU A 343 -10.25 -15.55 4.07
C GLU A 343 -8.74 -15.37 4.27
N ILE A 344 -8.17 -16.18 5.14
CA ILE A 344 -6.73 -16.33 5.34
C ILE A 344 -6.38 -17.76 4.96
N TYR A 345 -5.53 -17.94 3.97
CA TYR A 345 -5.15 -19.26 3.43
C TYR A 345 -6.35 -20.15 3.04
N GLY A 346 -7.45 -19.52 2.58
CA GLY A 346 -8.69 -20.22 2.19
C GLY A 346 -9.62 -20.56 3.35
N ALA A 347 -9.27 -20.21 4.58
CA ALA A 347 -10.13 -20.30 5.74
C ALA A 347 -10.86 -18.98 6.00
N PRO A 348 -12.17 -18.99 6.27
CA PRO A 348 -12.92 -17.76 6.53
C PRO A 348 -12.50 -17.13 7.86
N ILE A 349 -12.57 -15.78 7.90
CA ILE A 349 -12.36 -15.00 9.11
C ILE A 349 -13.57 -14.14 9.43
N LEU A 350 -13.73 -13.80 10.70
CA LEU A 350 -14.73 -12.83 11.15
C LEU A 350 -14.38 -11.44 10.63
N LEU A 351 -15.36 -10.72 10.14
CA LEU A 351 -15.20 -9.32 9.74
C LEU A 351 -15.27 -8.43 10.98
N VAL A 352 -14.26 -8.52 11.86
CA VAL A 352 -14.14 -7.58 12.99
C VAL A 352 -13.91 -6.16 12.47
N THR A 353 -14.23 -5.16 13.26
CA THR A 353 -14.20 -3.74 12.85
C THR A 353 -12.82 -3.32 12.32
N ARG A 354 -11.74 -3.80 12.92
CA ARG A 354 -10.36 -3.55 12.48
C ARG A 354 -10.11 -4.02 11.04
N VAL A 355 -10.54 -5.23 10.70
CA VAL A 355 -10.40 -5.79 9.34
C VAL A 355 -11.19 -4.96 8.32
N VAL A 356 -12.40 -4.55 8.68
CA VAL A 356 -13.23 -3.69 7.84
C VAL A 356 -12.57 -2.34 7.60
N ILE A 357 -12.04 -1.69 8.64
CA ILE A 357 -11.35 -0.40 8.53
C ILE A 357 -10.15 -0.51 7.60
N THR A 358 -9.34 -1.56 7.76
CA THR A 358 -8.17 -1.81 6.91
C THR A 358 -8.57 -1.95 5.43
N ALA A 359 -9.61 -2.74 5.14
CA ALA A 359 -10.11 -2.92 3.79
C ALA A 359 -10.69 -1.63 3.19
N LEU A 360 -11.44 -0.86 3.97
CA LEU A 360 -12.00 0.43 3.55
C LEU A 360 -10.90 1.46 3.27
N THR A 361 -9.87 1.52 4.09
CA THR A 361 -8.75 2.46 3.91
C THR A 361 -8.03 2.20 2.58
N GLY A 362 -7.76 0.94 2.26
CA GLY A 362 -7.18 0.55 0.97
C GLY A 362 -8.09 0.87 -0.23
N THR A 363 -9.40 0.64 -0.09
CA THR A 363 -10.37 0.78 -1.19
C THR A 363 -10.64 2.24 -1.54
N PHE A 364 -10.85 3.10 -0.54
CA PHE A 364 -11.33 4.47 -0.77
C PHE A 364 -10.24 5.49 -1.16
N GLY A 365 -8.97 5.18 -1.02
CA GLY A 365 -7.88 6.10 -1.35
C GLY A 365 -7.90 6.58 -2.80
N LEU A 366 -7.98 5.65 -3.75
CA LEU A 366 -8.00 5.98 -5.19
C LEU A 366 -9.31 6.68 -5.60
N ILE A 367 -10.44 6.20 -5.10
CA ILE A 367 -11.76 6.77 -5.43
C ILE A 367 -11.86 8.21 -4.95
N SER A 368 -11.40 8.48 -3.74
CA SER A 368 -11.40 9.83 -3.17
C SER A 368 -10.52 10.79 -3.95
N LEU A 369 -9.36 10.32 -4.41
CA LEU A 369 -8.49 11.12 -5.30
C LEU A 369 -9.20 11.48 -6.61
N VAL A 370 -9.89 10.52 -7.23
CA VAL A 370 -10.67 10.77 -8.46
C VAL A 370 -11.80 11.77 -8.22
N ILE A 371 -12.52 11.65 -7.11
CA ILE A 371 -13.57 12.59 -6.70
C ILE A 371 -12.96 13.99 -6.49
N ALA A 372 -11.84 14.09 -5.80
CA ALA A 372 -11.15 15.35 -5.56
C ALA A 372 -10.71 16.03 -6.87
N ILE A 373 -10.09 15.28 -7.79
CA ILE A 373 -9.68 15.78 -9.11
C ILE A 373 -10.90 16.31 -9.86
N TYR A 374 -11.94 15.52 -9.98
CA TYR A 374 -13.12 15.88 -10.77
C TYR A 374 -13.85 17.08 -10.18
N TYR A 375 -14.26 17.03 -8.91
CA TYR A 375 -15.08 18.11 -8.32
C TYR A 375 -14.31 19.39 -8.05
N SER A 376 -13.00 19.36 -7.84
CA SER A 376 -12.21 20.60 -7.75
C SER A 376 -12.37 21.44 -9.02
N GLY A 377 -12.28 20.80 -10.20
CA GLY A 377 -12.48 21.48 -11.48
C GLY A 377 -13.93 21.99 -11.63
N GLU A 378 -14.92 21.16 -11.35
CA GLU A 378 -16.33 21.57 -11.48
C GLU A 378 -16.69 22.72 -10.54
N LEU A 379 -16.23 22.70 -9.29
CA LEU A 379 -16.52 23.75 -8.31
C LEU A 379 -15.84 25.08 -8.65
N VAL A 380 -14.57 25.04 -9.06
CA VAL A 380 -13.79 26.27 -9.35
C VAL A 380 -14.23 26.91 -10.67
N TRP A 381 -14.49 26.08 -11.70
CA TRP A 381 -14.73 26.58 -13.05
C TRP A 381 -16.22 26.77 -13.39
N ARG A 382 -17.14 26.30 -12.57
CA ARG A 382 -18.57 26.30 -12.86
C ARG A 382 -19.14 27.65 -13.20
N ASP A 383 -18.77 28.70 -12.46
CA ASP A 383 -19.30 30.04 -12.68
C ASP A 383 -18.82 30.61 -14.04
N ARG A 384 -17.61 30.21 -14.45
CA ARG A 384 -17.03 30.56 -15.76
C ARG A 384 -17.63 29.77 -16.91
N ASP A 385 -17.81 28.46 -16.73
CA ASP A 385 -18.44 27.58 -17.72
C ASP A 385 -19.89 28.02 -18.01
N ARG A 386 -20.59 28.55 -17.00
CA ARG A 386 -21.94 29.06 -17.13
C ARG A 386 -22.02 30.55 -17.57
N LYS A 387 -20.85 31.22 -17.70
CA LYS A 387 -20.72 32.62 -18.06
C LYS A 387 -21.44 33.58 -17.10
N VAL A 388 -21.57 33.22 -15.83
CA VAL A 388 -22.17 34.08 -14.78
C VAL A 388 -21.11 34.78 -13.92
N HIS A 389 -19.84 34.43 -14.12
CA HIS A 389 -18.72 34.93 -13.33
C HIS A 389 -18.60 36.47 -13.39
N GLU A 390 -18.88 37.10 -14.53
CA GLU A 390 -18.80 38.57 -14.66
C GLU A 390 -19.74 39.29 -13.70
N ILE A 391 -20.95 38.75 -13.53
CA ILE A 391 -21.94 39.29 -12.60
C ILE A 391 -21.53 39.04 -11.15
N VAL A 392 -21.06 37.80 -10.88
CA VAL A 392 -20.66 37.37 -9.54
C VAL A 392 -19.39 38.12 -9.11
N ASP A 393 -18.42 38.27 -10.00
CA ASP A 393 -17.15 38.91 -9.72
C ASP A 393 -17.30 40.44 -9.55
N ALA A 394 -18.34 41.04 -10.10
CA ALA A 394 -18.67 42.46 -9.91
C ALA A 394 -19.28 42.77 -8.52
N SER A 395 -19.70 41.77 -7.76
CA SER A 395 -20.23 41.94 -6.41
C SER A 395 -19.15 42.38 -5.42
N SER A 396 -19.46 43.07 -4.37
CA SER A 396 -18.56 43.51 -3.30
C SER A 396 -18.18 42.39 -2.32
N THR A 397 -18.49 41.14 -2.67
CA THR A 397 -18.26 39.94 -1.83
C THR A 397 -16.75 39.66 -1.68
N PRO A 398 -16.23 39.43 -0.47
CA PRO A 398 -14.81 39.09 -0.25
C PRO A 398 -14.35 37.80 -0.95
N ASP A 399 -13.11 37.78 -1.43
CA ASP A 399 -12.59 36.63 -2.20
C ASP A 399 -12.57 35.30 -1.41
N TRP A 400 -12.38 35.34 -0.10
CA TRP A 400 -12.38 34.14 0.76
C TRP A 400 -13.76 33.46 0.82
N THR A 401 -14.85 34.18 0.62
CA THR A 401 -16.20 33.61 0.56
C THR A 401 -16.48 32.84 -0.75
N PHE A 402 -15.57 32.89 -1.70
CA PHE A 402 -15.60 32.02 -2.89
C PHE A 402 -14.73 30.80 -2.73
N LEU A 403 -13.54 30.96 -2.17
CA LEU A 403 -12.56 29.89 -2.06
C LEU A 403 -12.93 28.89 -0.96
N VAL A 404 -13.16 29.39 0.25
CA VAL A 404 -13.38 28.53 1.43
C VAL A 404 -14.62 27.64 1.27
N PRO A 405 -15.80 28.15 0.83
CA PRO A 405 -16.97 27.31 0.62
C PRO A 405 -16.75 26.18 -0.40
N LYS A 406 -16.01 26.44 -1.46
CA LYS A 406 -15.71 25.43 -2.48
C LYS A 406 -14.77 24.35 -1.93
N THR A 407 -13.79 24.73 -1.12
CA THR A 407 -12.90 23.78 -0.43
C THR A 407 -13.68 22.94 0.59
N LEU A 408 -14.53 23.59 1.40
CA LEU A 408 -15.37 22.87 2.37
C LEU A 408 -16.38 21.94 1.68
N ALA A 409 -17.01 22.38 0.59
CA ALA A 409 -17.93 21.54 -0.16
C ALA A 409 -17.23 20.30 -0.72
N LEU A 410 -16.01 20.44 -1.24
CA LEU A 410 -15.22 19.32 -1.72
C LEU A 410 -14.83 18.37 -0.57
N ALA A 411 -14.37 18.92 0.55
CA ALA A 411 -14.03 18.13 1.73
C ALA A 411 -15.25 17.36 2.27
N LEU A 412 -16.42 18.01 2.38
CA LEU A 412 -17.65 17.35 2.83
C LEU A 412 -18.10 16.23 1.89
N VAL A 413 -17.92 16.40 0.59
CA VAL A 413 -18.19 15.36 -0.41
C VAL A 413 -17.27 14.16 -0.20
N LEU A 414 -15.98 14.39 0.04
CA LEU A 414 -15.02 13.33 0.32
C LEU A 414 -15.33 12.62 1.66
N ILE A 415 -15.60 13.38 2.71
CA ILE A 415 -15.98 12.83 4.02
C ILE A 415 -17.28 12.00 3.92
N SER A 416 -18.25 12.43 3.12
CA SER A 416 -19.48 11.66 2.91
C SER A 416 -19.22 10.28 2.32
N THR A 417 -18.18 10.11 1.50
CA THR A 417 -17.80 8.79 0.98
C THR A 417 -17.27 7.86 2.07
N LEU A 418 -16.56 8.39 3.08
CA LEU A 418 -16.14 7.61 4.25
C LEU A 418 -17.32 7.09 5.05
N LEU A 419 -18.30 7.98 5.32
CA LEU A 419 -19.52 7.59 6.04
C LEU A 419 -20.31 6.50 5.28
N ILE A 420 -20.40 6.62 3.97
CA ILE A 420 -21.01 5.60 3.12
C ILE A 420 -20.21 4.29 3.17
N GLY A 421 -18.88 4.38 3.20
CA GLY A 421 -17.99 3.23 3.40
C GLY A 421 -18.24 2.53 4.74
N VAL A 422 -18.40 3.28 5.83
CA VAL A 422 -18.75 2.73 7.14
C VAL A 422 -20.10 2.00 7.08
N LEU A 423 -21.12 2.61 6.48
CA LEU A 423 -22.43 1.97 6.32
C LEU A 423 -22.36 0.70 5.48
N ALA A 424 -21.56 0.70 4.41
CA ALA A 424 -21.32 -0.51 3.61
C ALA A 424 -20.58 -1.59 4.41
N GLY A 425 -19.62 -1.19 5.24
CA GLY A 425 -18.90 -2.06 6.17
C GLY A 425 -19.82 -2.74 7.16
N MET A 426 -20.61 -1.96 7.89
CA MET A 426 -21.59 -2.45 8.85
C MET A 426 -22.64 -3.38 8.19
N ALA A 427 -23.13 -3.02 7.00
CA ALA A 427 -24.05 -3.86 6.25
C ALA A 427 -23.41 -5.21 5.89
N THR A 428 -22.14 -5.22 5.46
CA THR A 428 -21.43 -6.45 5.13
C THR A 428 -21.14 -7.31 6.37
N GLN A 429 -20.77 -6.68 7.49
CA GLN A 429 -20.63 -7.35 8.79
C GLN A 429 -21.94 -8.06 9.18
N THR A 430 -23.07 -7.36 9.09
CA THR A 430 -24.41 -7.93 9.37
C THR A 430 -24.70 -9.13 8.49
N ILE A 431 -24.44 -9.03 7.18
CA ILE A 431 -24.68 -10.13 6.22
C ILE A 431 -23.83 -11.35 6.56
N LYS A 432 -22.61 -11.14 7.04
CA LYS A 432 -21.69 -12.21 7.47
C LYS A 432 -21.87 -12.65 8.92
N GLY A 433 -22.91 -12.17 9.60
CA GLY A 433 -23.29 -12.62 10.96
C GLY A 433 -22.49 -11.97 12.09
N HIS A 434 -21.68 -10.95 11.80
CA HIS A 434 -20.97 -10.17 12.83
C HIS A 434 -21.76 -8.88 13.11
N THR A 435 -22.25 -8.69 14.32
CA THR A 435 -23.11 -7.55 14.69
C THR A 435 -22.51 -6.65 15.76
N ASP A 436 -21.30 -6.91 16.18
CA ASP A 436 -20.57 -6.02 17.07
C ASP A 436 -19.93 -4.90 16.26
N TYR A 437 -20.62 -3.74 16.24
CA TYR A 437 -20.19 -2.57 15.48
C TYR A 437 -19.47 -1.60 16.39
N GLU A 438 -18.25 -1.73 16.60
CA GLU A 438 -17.44 -0.83 17.42
C GLU A 438 -17.37 0.58 16.80
N LEU A 439 -18.49 1.35 16.93
CA LEU A 439 -18.64 2.67 16.31
C LEU A 439 -17.54 3.65 16.72
N GLY A 440 -17.02 3.51 17.94
CA GLY A 440 -15.88 4.28 18.43
C GLY A 440 -14.63 4.05 17.58
N LYS A 441 -14.32 2.80 17.22
CA LYS A 441 -13.20 2.45 16.33
C LYS A 441 -13.44 3.03 14.93
N TYR A 442 -14.62 2.89 14.33
CA TYR A 442 -14.93 3.50 13.04
C TYR A 442 -14.69 5.01 13.04
N LEU A 443 -15.11 5.71 14.08
CA LEU A 443 -14.94 7.16 14.17
C LEU A 443 -13.47 7.55 14.38
N LEU A 444 -12.79 6.95 15.37
CA LEU A 444 -11.47 7.38 15.81
C LEU A 444 -10.34 6.81 14.94
N TRP A 445 -10.53 5.61 14.37
CA TRP A 445 -9.47 4.95 13.61
C TRP A 445 -9.59 5.17 12.10
N TYR A 446 -10.78 5.53 11.61
CA TYR A 446 -11.05 5.69 10.18
C TYR A 446 -11.56 7.08 9.81
N VAL A 447 -12.74 7.47 10.30
CA VAL A 447 -13.41 8.69 9.82
C VAL A 447 -12.60 9.95 10.11
N ILE A 448 -12.14 10.14 11.35
CA ILE A 448 -11.39 11.34 11.75
C ILE A 448 -10.04 11.44 11.01
N PRO A 449 -9.15 10.43 11.03
CA PRO A 449 -7.87 10.53 10.33
C PRO A 449 -8.02 10.72 8.82
N GLN A 450 -8.90 9.95 8.19
CA GLN A 450 -9.12 10.06 6.74
C GLN A 450 -9.78 11.38 6.35
N SER A 451 -10.64 11.95 7.20
CA SER A 451 -11.24 13.27 6.95
C SER A 451 -10.20 14.37 6.88
N LEU A 452 -9.15 14.30 7.72
CA LEU A 452 -8.05 15.25 7.70
C LEU A 452 -7.23 15.13 6.42
N SER A 453 -6.87 13.92 6.05
CA SER A 453 -6.17 13.65 4.77
C SER A 453 -6.99 14.11 3.56
N PHE A 454 -8.31 13.94 3.60
CA PHE A 454 -9.21 14.40 2.54
C PHE A 454 -9.35 15.92 2.49
N LEU A 455 -9.30 16.60 3.63
CA LEU A 455 -9.25 18.05 3.68
C LEU A 455 -7.97 18.59 3.04
N GLN A 456 -6.82 17.98 3.37
CA GLN A 456 -5.54 18.33 2.75
C GLN A 456 -5.59 18.12 1.22
N LEU A 457 -6.10 16.99 0.77
CA LEU A 457 -6.27 16.70 -0.65
C LEU A 457 -7.21 17.70 -1.35
N ALA A 458 -8.32 18.07 -0.71
CA ALA A 458 -9.26 19.06 -1.23
C ALA A 458 -8.58 20.42 -1.40
N VAL A 459 -7.77 20.84 -0.43
CA VAL A 459 -7.01 22.10 -0.51
C VAL A 459 -6.04 22.08 -1.68
N LEU A 460 -5.24 21.01 -1.84
CA LEU A 460 -4.32 20.85 -2.96
C LEU A 460 -5.06 20.92 -4.30
N ALA A 461 -6.14 20.17 -4.45
CA ALA A 461 -6.91 20.13 -5.68
C ALA A 461 -7.52 21.50 -6.04
N ILE A 462 -8.06 22.24 -5.08
CA ILE A 462 -8.58 23.60 -5.29
C ILE A 462 -7.45 24.59 -5.61
N PHE A 463 -6.31 24.50 -4.92
CA PHE A 463 -5.14 25.32 -5.21
C PHE A 463 -4.66 25.12 -6.66
N VAL A 464 -4.51 23.88 -7.10
CA VAL A 464 -4.12 23.56 -8.48
C VAL A 464 -5.12 24.13 -9.48
N GLN A 465 -6.42 24.04 -9.23
CA GLN A 465 -7.43 24.61 -10.09
C GLN A 465 -7.42 26.14 -10.09
N ALA A 466 -7.12 26.78 -8.98
CA ALA A 466 -6.99 28.24 -8.91
C ALA A 466 -5.80 28.76 -9.73
N LEU A 467 -4.72 27.99 -9.86
CA LEU A 467 -3.57 28.34 -10.71
C LEU A 467 -3.81 28.04 -12.19
N SER A 468 -4.51 26.97 -12.50
CA SER A 468 -4.62 26.41 -13.86
C SER A 468 -5.36 27.36 -14.84
N PRO A 469 -5.01 27.42 -16.14
CA PRO A 469 -5.71 28.24 -17.12
C PRO A 469 -7.11 27.75 -17.46
N ASN A 470 -7.40 26.47 -17.25
CA ASN A 470 -8.71 25.84 -17.42
C ASN A 470 -8.77 24.57 -16.57
N LYS A 471 -9.97 24.01 -16.40
CA LYS A 471 -10.17 22.82 -15.53
C LYS A 471 -9.42 21.58 -16.01
N PHE A 472 -9.22 21.43 -17.31
CA PHE A 472 -8.55 20.25 -17.88
C PHE A 472 -7.05 20.23 -17.55
N VAL A 473 -6.41 21.40 -17.59
CA VAL A 473 -5.01 21.54 -17.17
C VAL A 473 -4.88 21.27 -15.67
N GLY A 474 -5.82 21.75 -14.85
CA GLY A 474 -5.83 21.43 -13.43
C GLY A 474 -5.97 19.94 -13.14
N TRP A 475 -6.85 19.27 -13.86
CA TRP A 475 -6.98 17.81 -13.76
C TRP A 475 -5.69 17.09 -14.18
N ALA A 476 -5.08 17.50 -15.28
CA ALA A 476 -3.82 16.93 -15.74
C ALA A 476 -2.69 17.08 -14.70
N ILE A 477 -2.58 18.27 -14.06
CA ILE A 477 -1.58 18.50 -13.00
C ILE A 477 -1.84 17.57 -11.81
N MET A 478 -3.09 17.37 -11.41
CA MET A 478 -3.43 16.44 -10.31
C MET A 478 -3.11 14.98 -10.67
N VAL A 479 -3.31 14.57 -11.92
CA VAL A 479 -2.90 13.23 -12.38
C VAL A 479 -1.38 13.10 -12.38
N VAL A 480 -0.64 14.12 -12.82
CA VAL A 480 0.83 14.14 -12.75
C VAL A 480 1.29 14.08 -11.28
N TYR A 481 0.64 14.80 -10.38
CA TYR A 481 0.90 14.70 -8.95
C TYR A 481 0.72 13.26 -8.45
N MET A 482 -0.39 12.60 -8.78
CA MET A 482 -0.63 11.20 -8.43
C MET A 482 0.48 10.28 -8.93
N ILE A 483 0.86 10.43 -10.20
CA ILE A 483 1.95 9.63 -10.78
C ILE A 483 3.28 9.93 -10.07
N SER A 484 3.56 11.20 -9.79
CA SER A 484 4.81 11.60 -9.12
C SER A 484 4.97 11.01 -7.73
N THR A 485 3.88 10.82 -6.97
CA THR A 485 3.96 10.19 -5.64
C THR A 485 4.43 8.73 -5.73
N ILE A 486 4.01 8.00 -6.76
CA ILE A 486 4.44 6.63 -7.01
C ILE A 486 5.88 6.59 -7.53
N VAL A 487 6.19 7.43 -8.51
CA VAL A 487 7.51 7.46 -9.16
C VAL A 487 8.61 7.90 -8.18
N LEU A 488 8.36 8.94 -7.39
CA LEU A 488 9.34 9.43 -6.41
C LEU A 488 9.67 8.38 -5.36
N SER A 489 8.69 7.64 -4.88
CA SER A 489 8.93 6.54 -3.94
C SER A 489 9.85 5.46 -4.53
N ASN A 490 9.59 5.07 -5.79
CA ASN A 490 10.44 4.08 -6.48
C ASN A 490 11.83 4.60 -6.85
N LEU A 491 12.03 5.92 -6.85
CA LEU A 491 13.34 6.54 -7.07
C LEU A 491 14.11 6.82 -5.77
N GLY A 492 13.62 6.33 -4.62
CA GLY A 492 14.25 6.52 -3.32
C GLY A 492 13.93 7.85 -2.63
N PHE A 493 13.00 8.66 -3.17
CA PHE A 493 12.48 9.85 -2.49
C PHE A 493 11.26 9.48 -1.64
N ASP A 494 11.44 8.56 -0.72
CA ASP A 494 10.37 7.98 0.10
C ASP A 494 10.22 8.65 1.47
N HIS A 495 11.12 9.55 1.86
CA HIS A 495 11.04 10.28 3.11
C HIS A 495 9.71 11.05 3.24
N VAL A 496 9.07 10.96 4.40
CA VAL A 496 7.74 11.53 4.67
C VAL A 496 7.64 13.05 4.47
N LEU A 497 8.76 13.77 4.51
CA LEU A 497 8.82 15.21 4.26
C LEU A 497 8.87 15.59 2.77
N TYR A 498 9.02 14.64 1.85
CA TYR A 498 9.12 14.93 0.41
C TYR A 498 7.79 14.91 -0.32
N ARG A 499 6.79 14.26 0.24
CA ARG A 499 5.50 14.04 -0.43
C ARG A 499 4.37 14.68 0.35
N TYR A 500 3.68 15.63 -0.25
CA TYR A 500 2.53 16.29 0.36
C TYR A 500 1.47 15.28 0.81
N GLY A 501 1.02 15.39 2.05
CA GLY A 501 0.04 14.47 2.63
C GLY A 501 0.58 13.06 2.92
N ALA A 502 1.91 12.83 2.82
CA ALA A 502 2.48 11.56 3.26
C ALA A 502 2.42 11.43 4.78
N GLY A 503 2.02 10.26 5.25
CA GLY A 503 1.97 9.91 6.67
C GLY A 503 2.83 8.69 6.98
N ILE A 504 3.06 8.45 8.26
CA ILE A 504 3.55 7.18 8.78
C ILE A 504 2.34 6.25 8.93
N GLY A 505 2.48 5.01 8.51
CA GLY A 505 1.44 4.00 8.71
C GLY A 505 1.11 3.83 10.21
N VAL A 506 -0.17 3.82 10.51
CA VAL A 506 -0.68 3.50 11.85
C VAL A 506 -1.21 2.08 11.81
N PRO A 507 -0.43 1.09 12.27
CA PRO A 507 -0.92 -0.28 12.34
C PRO A 507 -2.06 -0.35 13.37
N LEU A 508 -3.07 -1.15 13.08
CA LEU A 508 -4.24 -1.31 13.92
C LEU A 508 -4.19 -2.67 14.63
N SER A 509 -4.47 -2.67 15.90
CA SER A 509 -4.53 -3.89 16.73
C SER A 509 -5.73 -3.79 17.65
N ASP A 510 -6.43 -4.89 17.88
CA ASP A 510 -7.49 -4.93 18.89
C ASP A 510 -6.88 -4.93 20.30
N MET A 511 -5.72 -5.56 20.50
CA MET A 511 -4.98 -5.55 21.76
C MET A 511 -4.39 -4.17 22.11
N ASN A 512 -3.76 -3.47 21.13
CA ASN A 512 -3.00 -2.24 21.39
C ASN A 512 -3.63 -0.97 20.74
N GLY A 513 -4.81 -1.09 20.12
CA GLY A 513 -5.49 0.01 19.48
C GLY A 513 -4.68 0.61 18.34
N ARG A 514 -4.45 1.91 18.41
CA ARG A 514 -3.58 2.68 17.49
C ARG A 514 -2.18 2.92 18.07
N GLY A 515 -1.97 2.55 19.33
CA GLY A 515 -0.72 2.75 20.06
C GLY A 515 -0.14 4.17 19.90
N ASP A 516 1.14 4.32 20.17
CA ASP A 516 1.89 5.58 19.99
C ASP A 516 1.99 6.03 18.54
N PHE A 517 1.71 5.11 17.58
CA PHE A 517 1.75 5.41 16.15
C PHE A 517 0.76 6.52 15.76
N ALA A 518 -0.36 6.62 16.46
CA ALA A 518 -1.33 7.70 16.27
C ALA A 518 -0.75 9.08 16.59
N GLY A 519 0.06 9.18 17.65
CA GLY A 519 0.77 10.41 18.02
C GLY A 519 1.79 10.81 16.96
N TYR A 520 2.55 9.86 16.45
CA TYR A 520 3.53 10.12 15.39
C TYR A 520 2.87 10.56 14.08
N ALA A 521 1.77 9.93 13.69
CA ALA A 521 0.98 10.35 12.54
C ALA A 521 0.41 11.76 12.72
N ALA A 522 -0.03 12.13 13.94
CA ALA A 522 -0.58 13.44 14.22
C ALA A 522 0.44 14.58 14.00
N TRP A 523 1.73 14.37 14.26
CA TRP A 523 2.77 15.37 13.96
C TRP A 523 2.91 15.62 12.47
N LEU A 524 2.84 14.57 11.65
CA LEU A 524 2.87 14.68 10.18
C LEU A 524 1.60 15.32 9.65
N ASP A 525 0.46 14.96 10.19
CA ASP A 525 -0.82 15.58 9.85
C ASP A 525 -0.82 17.07 10.16
N ALA A 526 -0.24 17.48 11.30
CA ALA A 526 -0.09 18.89 11.66
C ALA A 526 0.86 19.62 10.69
N TYR A 527 1.98 19.01 10.32
CA TYR A 527 2.94 19.54 9.36
C TYR A 527 2.29 19.79 7.99
N TRP A 528 1.63 18.78 7.44
CA TRP A 528 0.98 18.90 6.14
C TRP A 528 -0.27 19.79 6.18
N SER A 529 -0.96 19.87 7.32
CA SER A 529 -2.06 20.82 7.51
C SER A 529 -1.56 22.27 7.53
N ALA A 530 -0.41 22.55 8.15
CA ALA A 530 0.23 23.86 8.09
C ALA A 530 0.56 24.24 6.63
N PHE A 531 1.10 23.31 5.86
CA PHE A 531 1.36 23.50 4.44
C PHE A 531 0.05 23.69 3.63
N ALA A 532 -1.00 22.94 3.95
CA ALA A 532 -2.31 23.10 3.33
C ALA A 532 -2.87 24.51 3.56
N VAL A 533 -2.69 25.08 4.76
CA VAL A 533 -3.06 26.48 5.05
C VAL A 533 -2.28 27.46 4.18
N ILE A 534 -0.97 27.23 3.98
CA ILE A 534 -0.14 28.02 3.06
C ILE A 534 -0.70 27.95 1.64
N LEU A 535 -1.02 26.75 1.14
CA LEU A 535 -1.62 26.57 -0.18
C LEU A 535 -2.97 27.28 -0.30
N LEU A 536 -3.80 27.26 0.75
CA LEU A 536 -5.09 27.94 0.76
C LEU A 536 -4.93 29.47 0.73
N VAL A 537 -3.95 30.01 1.48
CA VAL A 537 -3.61 31.45 1.47
C VAL A 537 -3.06 31.87 0.10
N LEU A 538 -2.23 31.05 -0.51
CA LEU A 538 -1.75 31.29 -1.88
C LEU A 538 -2.87 31.21 -2.90
N ALA A 539 -3.79 30.24 -2.77
CA ALA A 539 -4.98 30.13 -3.61
C ALA A 539 -5.86 31.37 -3.47
N TYR A 540 -6.04 31.89 -2.25
CA TYR A 540 -6.74 33.17 -2.01
C TYR A 540 -6.07 34.34 -2.70
N GLY A 541 -4.76 34.50 -2.52
CA GLY A 541 -4.00 35.58 -3.14
C GLY A 541 -3.97 35.52 -4.68
N LEU A 542 -4.04 34.30 -5.22
CA LEU A 542 -4.06 34.01 -6.65
C LEU A 542 -5.45 33.78 -7.22
N TRP A 543 -6.52 33.97 -6.43
CA TRP A 543 -7.90 33.75 -6.88
C TRP A 543 -8.27 34.67 -8.05
N ARG A 544 -8.94 34.08 -9.04
CA ARG A 544 -9.36 34.81 -10.24
C ARG A 544 -10.62 35.60 -9.98
N ARG A 545 -10.54 36.87 -10.26
CA ARG A 545 -11.70 37.76 -10.22
C ARG A 545 -11.66 38.70 -11.42
N GLY A 546 -12.79 38.87 -12.09
CA GLY A 546 -12.90 39.69 -13.28
C GLY A 546 -12.34 39.02 -14.55
N THR A 547 -11.87 39.87 -15.48
CA THR A 547 -11.44 39.40 -16.81
C THR A 547 -10.02 38.88 -16.92
N GLU A 548 -9.16 39.14 -15.90
CA GLU A 548 -7.75 38.73 -15.95
C GLU A 548 -7.59 37.21 -15.74
N GLN A 549 -7.18 36.52 -16.79
CA GLN A 549 -6.99 35.08 -16.79
C GLN A 549 -5.53 34.64 -16.65
N ARG A 550 -4.57 35.55 -16.96
CA ARG A 550 -3.14 35.23 -16.99
C ARG A 550 -2.60 35.09 -15.56
N LEU A 551 -1.73 34.08 -15.34
CA LEU A 551 -1.15 33.80 -14.03
C LEU A 551 -0.14 34.91 -13.62
N TRP A 552 0.69 35.38 -14.55
CA TRP A 552 1.76 36.33 -14.28
C TRP A 552 1.30 37.67 -13.66
N PRO A 553 0.27 38.35 -14.15
CA PRO A 553 -0.25 39.56 -13.48
C PRO A 553 -0.79 39.30 -12.08
N ARG A 554 -1.36 38.10 -11.84
CA ARG A 554 -1.86 37.72 -10.51
C ARG A 554 -0.72 37.48 -9.53
N LEU A 555 0.38 36.86 -9.98
CA LEU A 555 1.61 36.68 -9.18
C LEU A 555 2.22 38.02 -8.80
N LYS A 556 2.26 39.00 -9.70
CA LYS A 556 2.77 40.35 -9.40
C LYS A 556 1.96 41.09 -8.33
N ARG A 557 0.66 40.82 -8.25
CA ARG A 557 -0.24 41.41 -7.22
C ARG A 557 -0.28 40.63 -5.92
N LEU A 558 0.30 39.44 -5.87
CA LEU A 558 0.27 38.55 -4.70
C LEU A 558 0.78 39.23 -3.43
N PRO A 559 1.94 39.92 -3.42
CA PRO A 559 2.44 40.58 -2.20
C PRO A 559 1.44 41.58 -1.63
N GLN A 560 0.81 42.41 -2.49
CA GLN A 560 -0.19 43.38 -2.07
C GLN A 560 -1.44 42.74 -1.47
N ARG A 561 -1.88 41.60 -2.01
CA ARG A 561 -3.04 40.86 -1.50
C ARG A 561 -2.76 40.15 -0.17
N LEU A 562 -1.50 39.83 0.08
CA LEU A 562 -1.04 39.22 1.35
C LEU A 562 -0.69 40.27 2.42
N MET A 563 -0.75 41.58 2.13
CA MET A 563 -0.65 42.64 3.14
C MET A 563 -1.95 42.70 3.93
N GLY A 564 -2.10 41.88 4.97
CA GLY A 564 -3.30 41.86 5.81
C GLY A 564 -3.47 40.52 6.56
N PRO A 565 -4.66 40.25 7.11
CA PRO A 565 -4.92 39.08 7.93
C PRO A 565 -4.57 37.73 7.24
N ALA A 566 -4.80 37.65 5.92
CA ALA A 566 -4.47 36.44 5.16
C ALA A 566 -2.95 36.18 5.14
N GLY A 567 -2.14 37.23 5.01
CA GLY A 567 -0.69 37.13 5.06
C GLY A 567 -0.17 36.75 6.44
N LEU A 568 -0.79 37.27 7.52
CA LEU A 568 -0.44 36.87 8.89
C LEU A 568 -0.76 35.39 9.13
N ILE A 569 -1.93 34.90 8.67
CA ILE A 569 -2.26 33.47 8.71
C ILE A 569 -1.22 32.66 7.92
N GLY A 570 -0.87 33.10 6.73
CA GLY A 570 0.14 32.46 5.90
C GLY A 570 1.53 32.44 6.56
N ALA A 571 1.95 33.52 7.19
CA ALA A 571 3.21 33.62 7.92
C ALA A 571 3.23 32.72 9.16
N ALA A 572 2.14 32.70 9.93
CA ALA A 572 2.00 31.79 11.07
C ALA A 572 2.03 30.32 10.65
N ALA A 573 1.32 29.99 9.57
CA ALA A 573 1.33 28.65 9.00
C ALA A 573 2.72 28.26 8.47
N ALA A 574 3.46 29.18 7.86
CA ALA A 574 4.82 28.96 7.40
C ALA A 574 5.78 28.73 8.59
N ALA A 575 5.67 29.51 9.66
CA ALA A 575 6.44 29.31 10.88
C ALA A 575 6.13 27.95 11.52
N ALA A 576 4.84 27.56 11.59
CA ALA A 576 4.44 26.24 12.09
C ALA A 576 4.99 25.12 11.19
N PHE A 577 4.89 25.25 9.87
CA PHE A 577 5.42 24.30 8.92
C PHE A 577 6.93 24.09 9.09
N VAL A 578 7.70 25.17 9.20
CA VAL A 578 9.16 25.08 9.42
C VAL A 578 9.45 24.47 10.80
N GLY A 579 8.79 24.92 11.87
CA GLY A 579 9.01 24.39 13.22
C GLY A 579 8.69 22.89 13.32
N LEU A 580 7.53 22.46 12.78
CA LEU A 580 7.16 21.06 12.72
C LEU A 580 8.10 20.25 11.81
N GLY A 581 8.54 20.83 10.69
CA GLY A 581 9.54 20.21 9.81
C GLY A 581 10.87 19.96 10.51
N ILE A 582 11.37 20.92 11.29
CA ILE A 582 12.57 20.75 12.12
C ILE A 582 12.35 19.64 13.15
N PHE A 583 11.21 19.65 13.84
CA PHE A 583 10.89 18.61 14.82
C PHE A 583 10.85 17.21 14.19
N ILE A 584 10.15 17.06 13.05
CA ILE A 584 10.07 15.77 12.35
C ILE A 584 11.45 15.35 11.84
N TYR A 585 12.22 16.27 11.27
CA TYR A 585 13.58 15.98 10.81
C TYR A 585 14.49 15.53 11.96
N THR A 586 14.37 16.17 13.13
CA THR A 586 15.14 15.77 14.33
C THR A 586 14.78 14.34 14.74
N ASN A 587 13.48 13.97 14.72
CA ASN A 587 13.06 12.61 15.03
C ASN A 587 13.57 11.60 14.02
N THR A 588 13.44 11.90 12.71
CA THR A 588 13.64 10.91 11.65
C THR A 588 15.08 10.79 11.17
N ASN A 589 15.92 11.80 11.40
CA ASN A 589 17.28 11.88 10.86
C ASN A 589 18.37 12.15 11.89
N VAL A 590 18.03 12.68 13.10
CA VAL A 590 19.00 12.98 14.16
C VAL A 590 18.91 11.96 15.29
N TRP A 591 17.71 11.69 15.80
CA TRP A 591 17.50 10.66 16.83
C TRP A 591 17.43 9.25 16.26
N ASN A 592 16.96 9.14 15.02
CA ASN A 592 16.92 7.90 14.26
C ASN A 592 17.65 8.10 12.95
N GLU A 593 18.28 7.08 12.44
CA GLU A 593 18.94 7.13 11.15
C GLU A 593 17.94 6.87 10.03
N TYR A 594 17.84 7.83 9.11
CA TYR A 594 17.10 7.61 7.87
C TYR A 594 18.03 7.04 6.82
N ARG A 595 17.75 5.82 6.38
CA ARG A 595 18.48 5.16 5.30
C ARG A 595 17.55 5.00 4.10
N THR A 596 18.03 5.41 2.92
CA THR A 596 17.35 5.08 1.66
C THR A 596 17.51 3.60 1.37
N GLN A 597 16.61 3.05 0.54
CA GLN A 597 16.73 1.65 0.12
C GLN A 597 18.10 1.34 -0.51
N GLU A 598 18.63 2.24 -1.33
CA GLU A 598 19.94 2.06 -1.99
C GLU A 598 21.09 2.07 -0.97
N ALA A 599 21.03 2.93 0.06
CA ALA A 599 22.02 2.95 1.14
C ALA A 599 21.99 1.65 1.96
N GLY A 600 20.80 1.16 2.30
CA GLY A 600 20.66 -0.12 3.02
C GLY A 600 21.16 -1.31 2.20
N GLU A 601 20.91 -1.35 0.89
CA GLU A 601 21.44 -2.38 0.00
C GLU A 601 22.97 -2.33 -0.11
N ALA A 602 23.55 -1.13 -0.17
CA ALA A 602 25.00 -0.95 -0.17
C ALA A 602 25.63 -1.41 1.15
N GLU A 603 24.97 -1.17 2.27
CA GLU A 603 25.40 -1.63 3.59
C GLU A 603 25.34 -3.16 3.70
N GLN A 604 24.25 -3.80 3.25
CA GLN A 604 24.15 -5.27 3.18
C GLN A 604 25.28 -5.86 2.35
N ALA A 605 25.62 -5.23 1.22
CA ALA A 605 26.72 -5.66 0.39
C ALA A 605 28.09 -5.46 1.05
N ALA A 606 28.27 -4.38 1.81
CA ALA A 606 29.49 -4.13 2.57
C ALA A 606 29.64 -5.14 3.72
N TYR A 607 28.56 -5.43 4.42
CA TYR A 607 28.49 -6.49 5.44
C TYR A 607 28.93 -7.85 4.86
N GLU A 608 28.37 -8.25 3.72
CA GLU A 608 28.73 -9.50 3.06
C GLU A 608 30.22 -9.55 2.69
N LYS A 609 30.74 -8.49 2.08
CA LYS A 609 32.17 -8.42 1.70
C LYS A 609 33.11 -8.50 2.89
N ALA A 610 32.71 -7.93 4.01
CA ALA A 610 33.53 -7.92 5.22
C ALA A 610 33.48 -9.22 6.00
N LEU A 611 32.26 -9.79 6.16
CA LEU A 611 31.99 -10.80 7.19
C LEU A 611 31.65 -12.20 6.64
N LEU A 612 31.23 -12.37 5.37
CA LEU A 612 30.85 -13.69 4.83
C LEU A 612 31.99 -14.73 4.96
N ARG A 613 33.24 -14.28 4.91
CA ARG A 613 34.40 -15.15 5.13
C ARG A 613 34.43 -15.87 6.48
N PHE A 614 33.73 -15.32 7.47
CA PHE A 614 33.64 -15.88 8.83
C PHE A 614 32.47 -16.87 8.99
N GLU A 615 31.64 -17.06 7.99
CA GLU A 615 30.50 -17.97 8.04
C GLU A 615 30.89 -19.39 8.45
N SER A 616 32.07 -19.85 8.00
CA SER A 616 32.56 -21.19 8.27
C SER A 616 33.52 -21.29 9.47
N THR A 617 33.80 -20.16 10.13
CA THR A 617 34.69 -20.14 11.30
C THR A 617 34.01 -20.88 12.45
N PRO A 618 34.64 -21.95 13.03
CA PRO A 618 34.08 -22.66 14.15
C PRO A 618 33.87 -21.71 15.34
N GLN A 619 32.70 -21.79 15.95
CA GLN A 619 32.30 -20.98 17.08
C GLN A 619 31.91 -21.84 18.28
N PRO A 620 32.06 -21.37 19.53
CA PRO A 620 31.51 -22.03 20.68
C PRO A 620 29.99 -22.00 20.68
N SER A 621 29.35 -22.96 21.33
CA SER A 621 27.91 -22.98 21.53
C SER A 621 27.53 -22.33 22.86
N VAL A 622 26.32 -21.76 22.94
CA VAL A 622 25.74 -21.30 24.20
C VAL A 622 25.11 -22.50 24.91
N ALA A 623 25.53 -22.79 26.15
CA ALA A 623 25.03 -23.93 26.92
C ALA A 623 24.02 -23.51 28.03
N HIS A 624 24.23 -22.33 28.58
CA HIS A 624 23.35 -21.77 29.63
C HIS A 624 23.24 -20.27 29.47
N LEU A 625 22.06 -19.73 29.73
CA LEU A 625 21.83 -18.30 29.79
C LEU A 625 21.10 -17.89 31.05
N ARG A 626 21.47 -16.74 31.58
CA ARG A 626 20.73 -16.06 32.64
C ARG A 626 20.43 -14.63 32.16
N LEU A 627 19.17 -14.24 32.28
CA LEU A 627 18.69 -12.91 31.88
C LEU A 627 17.92 -12.24 33.01
N ALA A 628 18.22 -10.98 33.25
CA ALA A 628 17.43 -10.08 34.07
C ALA A 628 16.97 -8.92 33.20
N MET A 629 15.70 -8.80 33.00
CA MET A 629 15.08 -7.91 32.00
C MET A 629 14.16 -6.92 32.70
N ASP A 630 14.32 -5.63 32.44
CA ASP A 630 13.39 -4.56 32.84
C ASP A 630 12.65 -4.07 31.59
N LEU A 631 11.44 -4.56 31.40
CA LEU A 631 10.57 -4.20 30.31
C LEU A 631 9.61 -3.09 30.74
N ARG A 632 9.56 -2.00 29.98
CA ARG A 632 8.72 -0.84 30.22
C ARG A 632 7.86 -0.55 28.98
N PRO A 633 6.75 -1.26 28.81
CA PRO A 633 5.89 -1.13 27.64
C PRO A 633 5.39 0.30 27.40
N HIS A 634 5.01 1.02 28.47
CA HIS A 634 4.55 2.43 28.37
C HIS A 634 5.65 3.43 27.98
N GLN A 635 6.92 3.03 27.96
CA GLN A 635 8.06 3.86 27.59
C GLN A 635 8.88 3.24 26.45
N PRO A 636 8.34 2.40 25.60
CA PRO A 636 8.93 1.42 24.68
C PRO A 636 10.42 1.14 24.90
N LYS A 637 10.74 0.59 26.08
CA LYS A 637 12.12 0.35 26.52
C LYS A 637 12.28 -1.01 27.15
N LEU A 638 13.36 -1.70 26.79
CA LEU A 638 13.78 -2.98 27.37
C LEU A 638 15.26 -2.89 27.72
N THR A 639 15.58 -3.04 28.99
CA THR A 639 16.97 -3.17 29.47
C THR A 639 17.22 -4.62 29.82
N THR A 640 18.25 -5.23 29.25
CA THR A 640 18.61 -6.63 29.50
C THR A 640 20.01 -6.72 30.08
N ARG A 641 20.14 -7.33 31.26
CA ARG A 641 21.41 -7.76 31.83
C ARG A 641 21.50 -9.26 31.74
N GLY A 642 22.49 -9.75 31.00
CA GLY A 642 22.59 -11.17 30.69
C GLY A 642 23.96 -11.76 30.90
N SER A 643 23.99 -13.06 31.05
CA SER A 643 25.21 -13.85 30.97
C SER A 643 24.99 -15.14 30.18
N TYR A 644 25.97 -15.51 29.39
CA TYR A 644 26.05 -16.79 28.69
C TYR A 644 27.19 -17.63 29.21
N VAL A 645 26.97 -18.93 29.31
CA VAL A 645 28.04 -19.90 29.41
C VAL A 645 28.30 -20.49 28.04
N LEU A 646 29.41 -20.11 27.44
CA LEU A 646 29.89 -20.70 26.19
C LEU A 646 30.56 -22.06 26.48
N ILE A 647 30.42 -23.00 25.56
CA ILE A 647 31.10 -24.28 25.57
C ILE A 647 31.72 -24.59 24.20
N ASN A 648 32.95 -25.05 24.19
CA ASN A 648 33.58 -25.52 22.96
C ASN A 648 33.11 -26.95 22.69
N ASN A 649 32.13 -27.12 21.85
CA ASN A 649 31.63 -28.44 21.39
C ASN A 649 32.35 -28.94 20.12
N THR A 650 33.44 -28.31 19.73
CA THR A 650 34.26 -28.75 18.59
C THR A 650 35.41 -29.66 19.05
N ASP A 651 36.03 -30.35 18.10
CA ASP A 651 37.15 -31.25 18.36
C ASP A 651 38.52 -30.53 18.42
N ALA A 652 38.51 -29.18 18.29
CA ALA A 652 39.71 -28.35 18.21
C ALA A 652 39.65 -27.15 19.17
N PRO A 653 40.80 -26.66 19.64
CA PRO A 653 40.84 -25.44 20.40
C PRO A 653 40.33 -24.23 19.59
N LEU A 654 39.47 -23.41 20.19
CA LEU A 654 38.93 -22.21 19.58
C LEU A 654 39.73 -20.97 20.02
N PRO A 655 40.40 -20.27 19.09
CA PRO A 655 41.21 -19.10 19.42
C PRO A 655 40.38 -17.83 19.68
N GLU A 656 39.14 -17.81 19.17
CA GLU A 656 38.33 -16.59 19.20
C GLU A 656 36.83 -16.93 19.22
N VAL A 657 36.02 -15.95 19.63
CA VAL A 657 34.56 -15.95 19.53
C VAL A 657 34.08 -14.69 18.86
N HIS A 658 33.12 -14.85 17.96
CA HIS A 658 32.49 -13.76 17.23
C HIS A 658 31.15 -13.47 17.86
N LEU A 659 30.90 -12.20 18.17
CA LEU A 659 29.64 -11.73 18.73
C LEU A 659 29.07 -10.61 17.87
N ARG A 660 27.76 -10.61 17.68
CA ARG A 660 27.02 -9.61 16.94
C ARG A 660 25.71 -9.27 17.65
N TRP A 661 25.14 -8.14 17.29
CA TRP A 661 23.79 -7.72 17.72
C TRP A 661 23.11 -6.90 16.61
N THR A 662 21.87 -6.48 16.81
CA THR A 662 21.12 -5.67 15.83
C THR A 662 21.48 -4.18 15.98
N ASP A 663 21.34 -3.42 14.90
CA ASP A 663 21.70 -1.98 14.83
C ASP A 663 20.89 -1.08 15.76
N ASP A 664 19.68 -1.49 16.14
CA ASP A 664 18.82 -0.78 17.07
C ASP A 664 19.01 -1.20 18.56
N LEU A 665 19.95 -2.12 18.82
CA LEU A 665 20.29 -2.58 20.17
C LEU A 665 21.56 -1.87 20.68
N GLU A 666 21.41 -1.00 21.65
CA GLU A 666 22.56 -0.38 22.30
C GLU A 666 23.30 -1.39 23.18
N MET A 667 24.56 -1.64 22.88
CA MET A 667 25.45 -2.50 23.67
C MET A 667 26.16 -1.69 24.73
N VAL A 668 25.58 -1.57 25.93
CA VAL A 668 26.16 -0.80 27.05
C VAL A 668 27.42 -1.45 27.58
N ARG A 669 27.44 -2.77 27.70
CA ARG A 669 28.58 -3.55 28.15
C ARG A 669 28.59 -4.93 27.53
N LEU A 670 29.78 -5.37 27.10
CA LEU A 670 30.00 -6.73 26.61
C LEU A 670 31.38 -7.17 27.04
N ASN A 671 31.46 -8.24 27.82
CA ASN A 671 32.71 -8.80 28.33
C ASN A 671 32.74 -10.32 28.11
N VAL A 672 33.86 -10.81 27.60
CA VAL A 672 34.11 -12.24 27.39
C VAL A 672 35.27 -12.65 28.28
N GLU A 673 35.05 -13.64 29.13
CA GLU A 673 36.03 -14.15 30.10
C GLU A 673 37.30 -14.64 29.39
N GLY A 674 38.46 -14.09 29.81
CA GLY A 674 39.77 -14.47 29.28
C GLY A 674 40.00 -14.07 27.82
N ALA A 675 39.24 -13.13 27.31
CA ALA A 675 39.40 -12.64 25.92
C ALA A 675 39.45 -11.12 25.86
N SER A 676 40.06 -10.61 24.81
CA SER A 676 40.08 -9.18 24.48
C SER A 676 39.56 -8.93 23.07
N VAL A 677 39.06 -7.74 22.79
CA VAL A 677 38.60 -7.35 21.47
C VAL A 677 39.78 -7.38 20.50
N ALA A 678 39.73 -8.25 19.52
CA ALA A 678 40.75 -8.36 18.48
C ALA A 678 40.39 -7.53 17.25
N ARG A 679 39.12 -7.44 16.93
CA ARG A 679 38.61 -6.66 15.82
C ARG A 679 37.14 -6.28 16.04
N GLU A 680 36.77 -5.12 15.56
CA GLU A 680 35.41 -4.58 15.63
C GLU A 680 35.03 -3.94 14.30
N TRP A 681 33.77 -4.08 13.94
CA TRP A 681 33.09 -3.38 12.87
C TRP A 681 31.87 -2.70 13.48
N GLU A 682 32.03 -1.42 13.81
CA GLU A 682 30.97 -0.62 14.43
C GLU A 682 29.76 -0.49 13.52
N ASP A 683 29.99 -0.33 12.18
CA ASP A 683 28.92 -0.23 11.19
C ASP A 683 28.08 -1.51 11.03
N PHE A 684 28.50 -2.63 11.59
CA PHE A 684 27.84 -3.93 11.45
C PHE A 684 27.53 -4.58 12.79
N GLU A 685 27.72 -3.87 13.89
CA GLU A 685 27.52 -4.40 15.25
C GLU A 685 28.19 -5.76 15.44
N TYR A 686 29.42 -5.89 15.01
CA TYR A 686 30.15 -7.16 14.98
C TYR A 686 31.52 -7.03 15.64
N ARG A 687 31.82 -7.90 16.64
CA ARG A 687 33.10 -7.96 17.35
C ARG A 687 33.68 -9.35 17.36
N ILE A 688 35.00 -9.44 17.19
CA ILE A 688 35.80 -10.64 17.39
C ILE A 688 36.59 -10.48 18.68
N TYR A 689 36.34 -11.42 19.60
CA TYR A 689 37.10 -11.53 20.84
C TYR A 689 38.10 -12.66 20.71
N ARG A 690 39.37 -12.37 20.93
CA ARG A 690 40.46 -13.36 20.94
C ARG A 690 40.75 -13.77 22.36
N PHE A 691 40.75 -15.08 22.60
CA PHE A 691 41.10 -15.67 23.87
C PHE A 691 42.62 -15.56 24.12
N ALA A 692 43.03 -15.18 25.34
CA ALA A 692 44.43 -15.19 25.74
C ALA A 692 45.01 -16.59 25.70
N THR A 693 44.22 -17.59 26.09
CA THR A 693 44.46 -19.00 25.89
C THR A 693 43.33 -19.61 25.08
N PRO A 694 43.57 -20.26 23.94
CA PRO A 694 42.50 -20.88 23.14
C PRO A 694 41.59 -21.77 23.99
N MET A 695 40.29 -21.67 23.80
CA MET A 695 39.27 -22.43 24.50
C MET A 695 39.34 -23.89 24.09
N GLN A 696 39.74 -24.78 25.00
CA GLN A 696 39.91 -26.19 24.73
C GLN A 696 38.58 -26.93 24.48
N PRO A 697 38.56 -28.06 23.76
CA PRO A 697 37.36 -28.88 23.63
C PRO A 697 36.75 -29.20 25.00
N GLY A 698 35.43 -28.98 25.17
CA GLY A 698 34.70 -29.14 26.44
C GLY A 698 34.86 -27.99 27.44
N GLU A 699 35.81 -27.08 27.24
CA GLU A 699 35.98 -25.92 28.13
C GLU A 699 34.78 -24.99 28.07
N ARG A 700 34.53 -24.31 29.22
CA ARG A 700 33.44 -23.32 29.38
C ARG A 700 34.00 -21.94 29.69
N ARG A 701 33.37 -20.91 29.12
CA ARG A 701 33.72 -19.51 29.38
C ARG A 701 32.46 -18.68 29.53
N ASN A 702 32.53 -17.64 30.34
CA ASN A 702 31.40 -16.74 30.58
C ASN A 702 31.45 -15.51 29.62
N VAL A 703 30.29 -15.12 29.15
CA VAL A 703 30.06 -13.83 28.50
C VAL A 703 29.05 -13.07 29.35
N THR A 704 29.32 -11.83 29.65
CA THR A 704 28.37 -10.95 30.36
C THR A 704 28.07 -9.74 29.50
N PHE A 705 26.82 -9.32 29.48
CA PHE A 705 26.39 -8.16 28.68
C PHE A 705 25.31 -7.35 29.36
N GLU A 706 25.19 -6.12 28.93
CA GLU A 706 24.07 -5.23 29.24
C GLU A 706 23.68 -4.50 27.97
N THR A 707 22.39 -4.61 27.62
CA THR A 707 21.83 -4.05 26.41
C THR A 707 20.62 -3.20 26.71
N VAL A 708 20.36 -2.20 25.85
CA VAL A 708 19.16 -1.37 25.89
C VAL A 708 18.54 -1.36 24.49
N LEU A 709 17.31 -1.82 24.39
CA LEU A 709 16.45 -1.65 23.25
C LEU A 709 15.43 -0.57 23.58
N GLU A 710 15.52 0.58 22.95
CA GLU A 710 14.66 1.74 23.21
C GLU A 710 14.21 2.36 21.90
N GLN A 711 12.92 2.62 21.78
CA GLN A 711 12.42 3.44 20.69
C GLN A 711 12.39 4.90 21.13
N ARG A 712 13.29 5.70 20.58
CA ARG A 712 13.32 7.15 20.82
C ARG A 712 12.66 7.88 19.66
N GLY A 713 11.53 8.56 19.94
CA GLY A 713 10.81 9.28 18.91
C GLY A 713 10.22 8.36 17.83
N PHE A 714 10.24 8.78 16.57
CA PHE A 714 9.69 8.02 15.45
C PHE A 714 10.59 8.04 14.21
N LYS A 715 10.52 6.97 13.42
CA LYS A 715 11.32 6.75 12.20
C LYS A 715 10.51 7.14 10.96
N ALA A 716 11.19 7.55 9.89
CA ALA A 716 10.56 7.89 8.60
C ALA A 716 9.95 6.68 7.88
N ASN A 717 10.58 5.51 7.99
CA ASN A 717 10.23 4.30 7.26
C ASN A 717 9.43 3.29 8.11
N GLY A 718 8.80 3.76 9.17
CA GLY A 718 8.01 2.92 10.08
C GLY A 718 8.72 2.70 11.42
N ASN A 719 7.89 2.62 12.47
CA ASN A 719 8.36 2.41 13.82
C ASN A 719 8.43 0.93 14.15
N THR A 720 9.22 0.58 15.17
CA THR A 720 9.23 -0.79 15.67
C THR A 720 7.86 -1.12 16.29
N THR A 721 7.41 -2.33 16.04
CA THR A 721 6.19 -2.90 16.62
C THR A 721 6.48 -3.93 17.71
N ARG A 722 7.74 -4.03 18.13
CA ARG A 722 8.23 -5.02 19.09
C ARG A 722 7.91 -4.65 20.53
N LEU A 723 8.14 -3.37 20.86
CA LEU A 723 7.86 -2.80 22.18
C LEU A 723 6.65 -1.88 22.06
N VAL A 724 5.52 -2.31 22.61
CA VAL A 724 4.25 -1.58 22.53
C VAL A 724 3.52 -1.62 23.85
N ASP A 725 2.60 -0.70 24.08
CA ASP A 725 1.89 -0.54 25.36
C ASP A 725 1.16 -1.82 25.81
N ASN A 726 0.56 -2.56 24.89
CA ASN A 726 -0.09 -3.84 25.19
C ASN A 726 0.20 -4.84 24.06
N GLY A 727 0.92 -5.91 24.35
CA GLY A 727 1.30 -6.92 23.37
C GLY A 727 2.74 -6.82 22.90
N THR A 728 3.67 -6.45 23.78
CA THR A 728 5.11 -6.52 23.50
C THR A 728 5.51 -7.94 23.11
N PHE A 729 6.22 -8.05 21.99
CA PHE A 729 6.75 -9.31 21.46
C PHE A 729 8.17 -9.10 20.95
N VAL A 730 9.15 -9.68 21.64
CA VAL A 730 10.57 -9.63 21.25
C VAL A 730 11.18 -11.02 21.31
N ASN A 731 12.05 -11.33 20.36
CA ASN A 731 12.83 -12.56 20.36
C ASN A 731 14.27 -12.32 20.81
N ASN A 732 14.97 -13.37 21.23
CA ASN A 732 16.30 -13.23 21.84
C ASN A 732 17.37 -12.66 20.88
N MET A 733 17.16 -12.69 19.57
CA MET A 733 18.09 -12.05 18.62
C MET A 733 17.98 -10.53 18.63
N GLU A 734 16.90 -9.98 19.17
CA GLU A 734 16.60 -8.55 19.17
C GLU A 734 17.04 -7.85 20.45
N PHE A 735 17.27 -8.57 21.54
CA PHE A 735 17.65 -7.97 22.83
C PHE A 735 18.98 -8.49 23.41
N ALA A 736 19.64 -9.42 22.75
CA ALA A 736 20.85 -10.04 23.28
C ALA A 736 21.88 -10.28 22.17
N PRO A 737 23.19 -10.31 22.49
CA PRO A 737 24.23 -10.64 21.53
C PRO A 737 24.13 -12.09 21.07
N MET A 738 24.39 -12.34 19.80
CA MET A 738 24.38 -13.65 19.18
C MET A 738 25.78 -14.09 18.78
N VAL A 739 26.05 -15.39 18.80
CA VAL A 739 27.34 -15.97 18.41
C VAL A 739 27.38 -16.23 16.91
N GLY A 740 28.44 -15.80 16.26
CA GLY A 740 28.70 -16.08 14.85
C GLY A 740 28.11 -15.08 13.86
N MET A 741 28.48 -15.25 12.61
CA MET A 741 28.00 -14.44 11.48
C MET A 741 26.61 -14.87 11.02
N ASP A 742 25.76 -13.93 10.65
CA ASP A 742 24.40 -14.19 10.15
C ASP A 742 24.28 -13.99 8.63
N ARG A 743 23.58 -14.92 7.99
CA ARG A 743 23.23 -14.80 6.56
C ARG A 743 21.90 -14.12 6.29
N GLN A 744 21.07 -13.91 7.30
CA GLN A 744 19.71 -13.41 7.08
C GLN A 744 19.70 -11.97 6.54
N GLY A 745 20.68 -11.16 6.92
CA GLY A 745 20.85 -9.79 6.45
C GLY A 745 21.51 -9.64 5.08
N LEU A 746 21.87 -10.74 4.38
CA LEU A 746 22.57 -10.66 3.11
C LEU A 746 21.65 -10.32 1.95
N LEU A 747 22.16 -9.54 0.98
CA LEU A 747 21.43 -9.13 -0.20
C LEU A 747 21.09 -10.34 -1.09
N THR A 748 19.82 -10.51 -1.44
CA THR A 748 19.34 -11.68 -2.19
C THR A 748 19.05 -11.39 -3.67
N ASP A 749 18.78 -10.14 -4.04
CA ASP A 749 18.48 -9.77 -5.41
C ASP A 749 19.70 -9.86 -6.31
N ARG A 750 19.63 -10.67 -7.37
CA ARG A 750 20.77 -10.96 -8.27
C ARG A 750 21.31 -9.73 -8.99
N THR A 751 20.43 -8.85 -9.43
CA THR A 751 20.79 -7.63 -10.17
C THR A 751 21.50 -6.64 -9.26
N LYS A 752 20.95 -6.42 -8.07
CA LYS A 752 21.54 -5.55 -7.07
C LYS A 752 22.87 -6.08 -6.55
N ARG A 753 22.98 -7.39 -6.38
CA ARG A 753 24.25 -8.05 -6.03
C ARG A 753 25.34 -7.76 -7.06
N ARG A 754 25.06 -7.93 -8.36
CA ARG A 754 26.00 -7.62 -9.43
C ARG A 754 26.37 -6.13 -9.47
N LYS A 755 25.37 -5.26 -9.35
CA LYS A 755 25.56 -3.79 -9.29
C LYS A 755 26.53 -3.41 -8.17
N LEU A 756 26.47 -4.10 -7.04
CA LEU A 756 27.30 -3.85 -5.86
C LEU A 756 28.59 -4.70 -5.83
N GLY A 757 28.92 -5.39 -6.92
CA GLY A 757 30.16 -6.19 -7.05
C GLY A 757 30.18 -7.46 -6.22
N LEU A 758 29.02 -8.07 -6.00
CA LEU A 758 28.87 -9.37 -5.35
C LEU A 758 28.59 -10.46 -6.40
N PRO A 759 28.91 -11.73 -6.09
CA PRO A 759 28.45 -12.86 -6.92
C PRO A 759 26.93 -12.81 -7.11
N ALA A 760 26.47 -13.08 -8.33
CA ALA A 760 25.02 -12.99 -8.66
C ALA A 760 24.15 -13.88 -7.76
N GLU A 761 24.66 -15.03 -7.33
CA GLU A 761 23.94 -15.95 -6.47
C GLU A 761 24.74 -16.24 -5.19
N LEU A 762 24.05 -16.16 -4.07
CA LEU A 762 24.53 -16.65 -2.78
C LEU A 762 23.81 -17.95 -2.49
N ARG A 763 24.41 -19.07 -2.90
CA ARG A 763 23.80 -20.38 -2.70
C ARG A 763 24.09 -20.90 -1.29
N PRO A 764 23.15 -21.57 -0.62
CA PRO A 764 23.43 -22.33 0.57
C PRO A 764 24.37 -23.50 0.23
N ALA A 765 25.03 -24.03 1.25
CA ALA A 765 25.88 -25.22 1.11
C ALA A 765 25.12 -26.40 0.49
N ARG A 766 25.82 -27.26 -0.21
CA ARG A 766 25.22 -28.47 -0.78
C ARG A 766 24.82 -29.45 0.31
N LEU A 767 23.80 -30.27 0.05
CA LEU A 767 23.38 -31.32 1.00
C LEU A 767 24.50 -32.29 1.34
N GLU A 768 25.35 -32.56 0.38
CA GLU A 768 26.48 -33.48 0.47
C GLU A 768 27.68 -32.88 1.21
N ASP A 769 27.70 -31.58 1.44
CA ASP A 769 28.79 -30.90 2.16
C ASP A 769 28.74 -31.20 3.65
N GLN A 770 29.52 -32.19 4.04
CA GLN A 770 29.62 -32.63 5.43
C GLN A 770 30.15 -31.53 6.36
N SER A 771 31.00 -30.65 5.87
CA SER A 771 31.49 -29.51 6.67
C SER A 771 30.37 -28.53 7.04
N ALA A 772 29.45 -28.30 6.13
CA ALA A 772 28.28 -27.47 6.39
C ALA A 772 27.28 -28.11 7.36
N GLN A 773 27.21 -29.46 7.41
CA GLN A 773 26.36 -30.18 8.35
C GLN A 773 26.82 -30.03 9.80
N ARG A 774 28.08 -29.70 10.02
CA ARG A 774 28.66 -29.49 11.35
C ARG A 774 28.60 -28.04 11.82
N ARG A 775 28.16 -27.12 10.97
CA ARG A 775 28.02 -25.69 11.33
C ARG A 775 26.76 -25.48 12.15
N ASN A 776 26.87 -24.77 13.25
CA ASN A 776 25.72 -24.36 14.00
C ASN A 776 25.00 -23.23 13.23
N TYR A 777 23.70 -23.38 13.10
CA TYR A 777 22.85 -22.28 12.66
C TYR A 777 22.59 -21.37 13.86
N ILE A 778 22.47 -20.06 13.63
CA ILE A 778 22.11 -19.11 14.68
C ILE A 778 20.79 -19.53 15.34
N GLY A 779 20.78 -19.60 16.65
CA GLY A 779 19.66 -20.10 17.43
C GLY A 779 19.52 -21.63 17.48
N ALA A 780 20.49 -22.38 16.94
CA ALA A 780 20.47 -23.84 16.92
C ALA A 780 21.05 -24.48 18.19
N ASP A 781 21.65 -23.71 19.07
CA ASP A 781 22.21 -24.22 20.33
C ASP A 781 21.11 -24.68 21.28
N TRP A 782 21.41 -25.68 22.07
CA TRP A 782 20.56 -26.18 23.14
C TRP A 782 20.99 -25.55 24.47
N VAL A 783 20.12 -24.73 25.04
CA VAL A 783 20.42 -23.93 26.23
C VAL A 783 19.50 -24.26 27.40
N THR A 784 20.03 -24.22 28.60
CA THR A 784 19.21 -24.05 29.81
C THR A 784 19.11 -22.57 30.10
N ALA A 785 17.95 -22.10 30.57
CA ALA A 785 17.68 -20.70 30.79
C ALA A 785 17.10 -20.40 32.17
N ASP A 786 17.55 -19.30 32.79
CA ASP A 786 17.02 -18.70 34.01
C ASP A 786 16.72 -17.22 33.66
N ILE A 787 15.44 -16.91 33.51
CA ILE A 787 14.99 -15.63 32.98
C ILE A 787 14.09 -14.94 33.99
N THR A 788 14.47 -13.75 34.43
CA THR A 788 13.65 -12.89 35.25
C THR A 788 13.24 -11.67 34.45
N VAL A 789 11.95 -11.41 34.34
CA VAL A 789 11.40 -10.25 33.63
C VAL A 789 10.56 -9.43 34.60
N SER A 790 10.85 -8.15 34.68
CA SER A 790 10.01 -7.16 35.33
C SER A 790 9.22 -6.40 34.28
N THR A 791 7.91 -6.27 34.44
CA THR A 791 7.01 -5.52 33.53
C THR A 791 6.02 -4.69 34.36
N GLU A 792 5.06 -4.07 33.73
CA GLU A 792 3.97 -3.33 34.38
C GLU A 792 3.07 -4.29 35.18
N ALA A 793 2.52 -3.82 36.30
CA ALA A 793 1.77 -4.66 37.25
C ALA A 793 0.53 -5.32 36.62
N ASP A 794 -0.09 -4.69 35.65
CA ASP A 794 -1.28 -5.15 34.94
C ASP A 794 -1.00 -6.11 33.78
N GLN A 795 0.28 -6.38 33.49
CA GLN A 795 0.67 -7.25 32.39
C GLN A 795 1.17 -8.62 32.88
N ILE A 796 0.92 -9.64 32.10
CA ILE A 796 1.44 -10.99 32.30
C ILE A 796 2.57 -11.21 31.32
N VAL A 797 3.72 -11.68 31.86
CA VAL A 797 4.87 -12.08 31.03
C VAL A 797 4.78 -13.54 30.65
N VAL A 798 5.20 -13.88 29.45
CA VAL A 798 5.45 -15.23 28.98
C VAL A 798 6.89 -15.32 28.46
N ALA A 799 7.66 -16.27 29.04
CA ALA A 799 9.04 -16.55 28.66
C ALA A 799 9.26 -18.07 28.64
N PRO A 800 10.33 -18.61 28.01
CA PRO A 800 10.59 -20.05 27.98
C PRO A 800 10.81 -20.64 29.36
N GLY A 801 10.36 -21.87 29.56
CA GLY A 801 10.46 -22.60 30.84
C GLY A 801 9.22 -22.46 31.73
N GLN A 802 9.34 -22.99 32.95
CA GLN A 802 8.29 -22.94 33.97
C GLN A 802 8.41 -21.67 34.77
N MET A 803 7.32 -21.02 35.05
CA MET A 803 7.25 -19.87 35.93
C MET A 803 7.40 -20.36 37.38
N VAL A 804 8.50 -20.00 38.02
CA VAL A 804 8.84 -20.41 39.39
C VAL A 804 8.49 -19.36 40.43
N SER A 805 8.34 -18.11 40.06
CA SER A 805 7.84 -17.04 40.90
C SER A 805 7.19 -15.94 40.05
N ASP A 806 6.19 -15.30 40.65
CA ASP A 806 5.45 -14.19 40.04
C ASP A 806 4.98 -13.27 41.16
N VAL A 807 5.56 -12.09 41.26
CA VAL A 807 5.38 -11.16 42.41
C VAL A 807 5.04 -9.78 41.86
N VAL A 808 3.98 -9.19 42.41
CA VAL A 808 3.59 -7.81 42.09
C VAL A 808 3.99 -6.93 43.30
N GLU A 809 4.83 -5.95 43.05
CA GLU A 809 5.29 -4.96 44.02
C GLU A 809 5.10 -3.56 43.47
N GLY A 810 4.16 -2.81 44.04
CA GLY A 810 3.81 -1.48 43.55
C GLY A 810 3.23 -1.53 42.14
N ASP A 811 3.85 -0.80 41.22
CA ASP A 811 3.50 -0.71 39.80
C ASP A 811 4.23 -1.72 38.92
N ARG A 812 5.00 -2.64 39.51
CA ARG A 812 5.79 -3.62 38.76
C ARG A 812 5.41 -5.07 39.12
N ARG A 813 5.44 -5.91 38.09
CA ARG A 813 5.31 -7.37 38.20
C ARG A 813 6.60 -8.02 37.78
N THR A 814 7.17 -8.86 38.62
CA THR A 814 8.41 -9.58 38.38
C THR A 814 8.14 -11.06 38.32
N SER A 815 8.35 -11.67 37.15
CA SER A 815 8.16 -13.10 36.93
C SER A 815 9.47 -13.76 36.60
N ARG A 816 9.74 -14.94 37.19
CA ARG A 816 10.96 -15.72 36.94
C ARG A 816 10.59 -17.04 36.30
N PHE A 817 11.31 -17.41 35.25
CA PHE A 817 11.13 -18.62 34.47
C PHE A 817 12.43 -19.42 34.46
N VAL A 818 12.33 -20.76 34.60
CA VAL A 818 13.47 -21.67 34.55
C VAL A 818 13.13 -22.83 33.63
N THR A 819 14.02 -23.16 32.72
CA THR A 819 13.83 -24.30 31.80
C THR A 819 14.11 -25.60 32.53
N GLU A 820 13.22 -26.58 32.39
CA GLU A 820 13.37 -27.90 33.03
C GLU A 820 14.32 -28.83 32.22
N SER A 821 14.42 -28.59 30.95
CA SER A 821 15.30 -29.29 30.01
C SER A 821 15.95 -28.27 29.05
N PRO A 822 17.06 -28.64 28.38
CA PRO A 822 17.62 -27.75 27.37
C PRO A 822 16.60 -27.44 26.28
N VAL A 823 16.50 -26.18 25.89
CA VAL A 823 15.64 -25.66 24.85
C VAL A 823 16.45 -25.04 23.74
N LEU A 824 15.86 -24.86 22.58
CA LEU A 824 16.52 -24.17 21.47
C LEU A 824 16.79 -22.72 21.85
N ASN A 825 17.98 -22.20 21.54
CA ASN A 825 18.35 -20.80 21.75
C ASN A 825 17.68 -19.86 20.72
N PHE A 826 16.40 -20.08 20.53
CA PHE A 826 15.50 -19.28 19.72
C PHE A 826 14.16 -19.22 20.44
N PHE A 827 13.90 -18.10 21.09
CA PHE A 827 12.72 -17.92 21.96
C PHE A 827 12.27 -16.48 21.99
N SER A 828 11.03 -16.27 22.43
CA SER A 828 10.45 -14.94 22.60
C SER A 828 10.16 -14.63 24.07
N ILE A 829 10.13 -13.32 24.36
CA ILE A 829 9.55 -12.74 25.58
C ILE A 829 8.34 -11.94 25.14
N GLN A 830 7.20 -12.19 25.78
CA GLN A 830 5.95 -11.52 25.48
C GLN A 830 5.35 -10.93 26.75
N SER A 831 4.67 -9.80 26.64
CA SER A 831 4.03 -9.14 27.77
C SER A 831 2.81 -8.39 27.30
N ALA A 832 1.65 -8.68 27.90
CA ALA A 832 0.40 -7.97 27.65
C ALA A 832 -0.59 -8.15 28.80
N ARG A 833 -1.74 -7.47 28.71
CA ARG A 833 -2.89 -7.62 29.62
C ARG A 833 -3.67 -8.88 29.24
N TYR A 834 -3.02 -10.03 29.38
CA TYR A 834 -3.61 -11.30 29.00
C TYR A 834 -4.68 -11.78 29.99
N GLU A 835 -5.73 -12.41 29.46
CA GLU A 835 -6.49 -13.44 30.14
C GLU A 835 -5.82 -14.79 29.91
N ARG A 836 -5.88 -15.68 30.93
CA ARG A 836 -5.25 -16.99 30.91
C ARG A 836 -6.30 -18.09 30.99
N THR A 837 -6.48 -18.84 29.91
CA THR A 837 -7.35 -20.03 29.89
C THR A 837 -6.49 -21.29 29.82
N ALA A 838 -6.68 -22.21 30.74
CA ALA A 838 -5.84 -23.40 30.87
C ALA A 838 -6.63 -24.68 31.01
N ARG A 839 -6.06 -25.78 30.51
CA ARG A 839 -6.61 -27.15 30.63
C ARG A 839 -5.47 -28.17 30.74
N MET A 840 -5.60 -29.14 31.67
CA MET A 840 -4.65 -30.26 31.75
C MET A 840 -5.01 -31.36 30.75
N HIS A 841 -4.01 -31.90 30.05
CA HIS A 841 -4.16 -33.04 29.15
C HIS A 841 -2.89 -33.92 29.23
N ASP A 842 -3.05 -35.19 29.61
CA ASP A 842 -1.96 -36.17 29.74
C ASP A 842 -0.69 -35.65 30.46
N GLY A 843 -0.90 -34.89 31.56
CA GLY A 843 0.20 -34.33 32.36
C GLY A 843 0.84 -33.07 31.74
N VAL A 844 0.33 -32.58 30.60
CA VAL A 844 0.73 -31.33 29.96
C VAL A 844 -0.31 -30.25 30.27
N GLU A 845 0.09 -29.13 30.83
CA GLU A 845 -0.77 -27.96 30.97
C GLU A 845 -0.83 -27.19 29.67
N MET A 846 -1.98 -27.24 28.99
CA MET A 846 -2.26 -26.44 27.81
C MET A 846 -2.82 -25.11 28.24
N VAL A 847 -2.23 -24.03 27.77
CA VAL A 847 -2.61 -22.65 28.14
C VAL A 847 -2.76 -21.79 26.91
N VAL A 848 -3.79 -20.96 26.87
CA VAL A 848 -3.94 -19.87 25.90
C VAL A 848 -3.90 -18.56 26.69
N PHE A 849 -2.94 -17.69 26.33
CA PHE A 849 -2.87 -16.32 26.79
C PHE A 849 -3.42 -15.44 25.67
N HIS A 850 -4.52 -14.76 25.93
CA HIS A 850 -5.27 -14.03 24.91
C HIS A 850 -5.79 -12.68 25.45
N ASP A 851 -6.18 -11.80 24.54
CA ASP A 851 -6.93 -10.61 24.91
C ASP A 851 -8.30 -11.02 25.47
N PRO A 852 -8.82 -10.36 26.51
CA PRO A 852 -10.12 -10.71 27.10
C PRO A 852 -11.28 -10.78 26.09
N ASP A 853 -11.24 -9.95 25.04
CA ASP A 853 -12.26 -9.90 23.99
C ASP A 853 -12.08 -10.97 22.90
N HIS A 854 -11.00 -11.79 22.95
CA HIS A 854 -10.64 -12.79 21.95
C HIS A 854 -10.84 -14.25 22.41
N ASP A 855 -11.81 -14.52 23.25
CA ASP A 855 -12.07 -15.82 23.88
C ASP A 855 -12.75 -16.84 22.94
N ARG A 856 -13.40 -16.40 21.87
CA ARG A 856 -14.29 -17.20 21.00
C ARG A 856 -13.68 -18.53 20.53
N ASN A 857 -12.45 -18.51 20.04
CA ASN A 857 -11.77 -19.68 19.49
C ASN A 857 -10.84 -20.38 20.50
N VAL A 858 -10.73 -19.89 21.73
CA VAL A 858 -9.86 -20.45 22.77
C VAL A 858 -10.19 -21.91 23.10
N PRO A 859 -11.46 -22.31 23.25
CA PRO A 859 -11.79 -23.74 23.45
C PRO A 859 -11.31 -24.62 22.30
N ARG A 860 -11.46 -24.14 21.05
CA ARG A 860 -11.03 -24.89 19.86
C ARG A 860 -9.51 -24.99 19.75
N MET A 861 -8.78 -23.94 20.17
CA MET A 861 -7.32 -23.98 20.28
C MET A 861 -6.85 -25.05 21.25
N LEU A 862 -7.48 -25.16 22.43
CA LEU A 862 -7.17 -26.18 23.43
C LEU A 862 -7.52 -27.59 22.90
N ASP A 863 -8.62 -27.77 22.19
CA ASP A 863 -9.01 -29.04 21.56
C ASP A 863 -7.99 -29.46 20.48
N GLY A 864 -7.58 -28.51 19.66
CA GLY A 864 -6.58 -28.72 18.62
C GLY A 864 -5.21 -29.08 19.20
N LEU A 865 -4.78 -28.44 20.31
CA LEU A 865 -3.57 -28.80 21.02
C LEU A 865 -3.64 -30.22 21.60
N ALA A 866 -4.76 -30.59 22.27
CA ALA A 866 -4.95 -31.90 22.86
C ALA A 866 -4.84 -33.01 21.78
N ALA A 867 -5.62 -32.88 20.71
CA ALA A 867 -5.58 -33.81 19.59
C ALA A 867 -4.18 -33.92 18.94
N SER A 868 -3.46 -32.81 18.87
CA SER A 868 -2.09 -32.78 18.34
C SER A 868 -1.11 -33.47 19.26
N LEU A 869 -1.19 -33.25 20.56
CA LEU A 869 -0.37 -33.94 21.55
C LEU A 869 -0.60 -35.43 21.50
N ASP A 870 -1.85 -35.89 21.48
CA ASP A 870 -2.21 -37.31 21.37
C ASP A 870 -1.58 -37.95 20.12
N TYR A 871 -1.78 -37.31 18.97
CA TYR A 871 -1.25 -37.82 17.71
C TYR A 871 0.27 -37.88 17.70
N PHE A 872 0.94 -36.79 18.10
CA PHE A 872 2.40 -36.73 18.03
C PHE A 872 3.09 -37.58 19.08
N GLN A 873 2.52 -37.70 20.28
CA GLN A 873 3.05 -38.59 21.32
C GLN A 873 2.94 -40.06 20.89
N ALA A 874 1.79 -40.45 20.32
CA ALA A 874 1.57 -41.83 19.86
C ALA A 874 2.45 -42.23 18.67
N ASN A 875 2.75 -41.29 17.74
CA ASN A 875 3.40 -41.61 16.47
C ASN A 875 4.90 -41.25 16.42
N PHE A 876 5.41 -40.41 17.32
CA PHE A 876 6.78 -39.93 17.26
C PHE A 876 7.54 -40.07 18.58
N SER A 877 7.20 -39.30 19.59
CA SER A 877 7.85 -39.32 20.90
C SER A 877 7.04 -38.56 21.95
N PRO A 878 7.22 -38.88 23.25
CA PRO A 878 6.61 -38.11 24.34
C PRO A 878 6.94 -36.61 24.20
N TYR A 879 5.96 -35.76 24.54
CA TYR A 879 6.18 -34.31 24.57
C TYR A 879 7.17 -33.98 25.68
N GLN A 880 8.13 -33.13 25.38
CA GLN A 880 9.28 -32.87 26.27
C GLN A 880 9.04 -31.81 27.35
N PHE A 881 7.93 -31.07 27.29
CA PHE A 881 7.62 -30.00 28.23
C PHE A 881 6.37 -30.34 29.02
N ARG A 882 6.24 -29.73 30.18
CA ARG A 882 5.03 -29.86 31.01
C ARG A 882 3.95 -28.85 30.63
N GLN A 883 4.27 -27.89 29.78
CA GLN A 883 3.34 -26.86 29.30
C GLN A 883 3.39 -26.74 27.78
N ALA A 884 2.23 -26.51 27.18
CA ALA A 884 2.06 -26.10 25.79
C ALA A 884 1.22 -24.80 25.77
N ARG A 885 1.82 -23.71 25.35
CA ARG A 885 1.23 -22.37 25.48
C ARG A 885 1.00 -21.73 24.12
N ILE A 886 -0.23 -21.30 23.83
CA ILE A 886 -0.53 -20.35 22.77
C ILE A 886 -0.51 -18.96 23.39
N VAL A 887 0.18 -18.01 22.76
CA VAL A 887 0.28 -16.64 23.24
C VAL A 887 -0.04 -15.68 22.10
N GLU A 888 -1.07 -14.89 22.30
CA GLU A 888 -1.52 -13.89 21.35
C GLU A 888 -0.56 -12.69 21.30
N PHE A 889 -0.39 -12.11 20.11
CA PHE A 889 0.31 -10.86 19.92
C PHE A 889 -0.41 -9.98 18.87
N PRO A 890 -0.22 -8.64 18.91
CA PRO A 890 -0.87 -7.72 18.01
C PRO A 890 -0.63 -8.02 16.51
N ASP A 891 -1.63 -7.80 15.66
CA ASP A 891 -1.57 -8.02 14.20
C ASP A 891 -0.67 -7.01 13.47
N TYR A 892 0.48 -6.74 14.04
CA TYR A 892 1.55 -6.00 13.37
C TYR A 892 2.37 -6.88 12.44
N ALA A 893 2.21 -8.19 12.59
CA ALA A 893 2.72 -9.22 11.71
C ALA A 893 1.76 -10.42 11.75
N SER A 894 1.38 -10.94 10.58
CA SER A 894 0.40 -12.02 10.46
C SER A 894 1.12 -13.35 10.31
N PHE A 895 1.58 -13.93 11.43
CA PHE A 895 2.21 -15.25 11.48
C PHE A 895 1.89 -15.98 12.78
N ALA A 896 2.13 -17.29 12.78
CA ALA A 896 2.32 -18.10 13.98
C ALA A 896 3.75 -18.64 13.99
N GLN A 897 4.36 -18.72 15.18
CA GLN A 897 5.74 -19.19 15.33
C GLN A 897 5.88 -20.08 16.55
N SER A 898 6.45 -21.27 16.32
CA SER A 898 6.79 -22.17 17.41
C SER A 898 8.11 -21.79 18.07
N TYR A 899 8.04 -21.58 19.38
CA TYR A 899 9.16 -21.45 20.29
C TYR A 899 9.12 -22.58 21.33
N PRO A 900 10.18 -22.82 22.11
CA PRO A 900 10.13 -23.84 23.14
C PRO A 900 8.93 -23.67 24.07
N ASN A 901 8.09 -24.70 24.18
CA ASN A 901 6.82 -24.74 24.90
C ASN A 901 5.81 -23.59 24.65
N THR A 902 6.03 -22.77 23.63
CA THR A 902 5.22 -21.58 23.34
C THR A 902 4.97 -21.44 21.84
N PHE A 903 3.72 -21.14 21.47
CA PHE A 903 3.29 -20.83 20.12
C PHE A 903 2.83 -19.38 20.12
N ALA A 904 3.66 -18.47 19.64
CA ALA A 904 3.25 -17.09 19.42
C ALA A 904 2.29 -17.06 18.24
N TRP A 905 1.15 -16.39 18.41
CA TRP A 905 0.09 -16.40 17.41
C TRP A 905 -0.52 -15.00 17.26
N SER A 906 -0.50 -14.48 16.03
CA SER A 906 -1.09 -13.15 15.75
C SER A 906 -2.59 -13.14 16.01
N GLU A 907 -3.09 -12.06 16.62
CA GLU A 907 -4.54 -11.80 16.78
C GLU A 907 -5.29 -11.81 15.44
N GLY A 908 -4.61 -11.50 14.35
CA GLY A 908 -5.16 -11.48 12.99
C GLY A 908 -5.38 -12.86 12.37
N LEU A 909 -4.99 -13.94 13.02
CA LEU A 909 -5.09 -15.31 12.50
C LEU A 909 -6.18 -16.13 13.21
N GLY A 910 -5.79 -16.97 14.13
CA GLY A 910 -6.69 -17.96 14.74
C GLY A 910 -7.79 -17.38 15.61
N PHE A 911 -7.54 -16.25 16.28
CA PHE A 911 -8.51 -15.64 17.18
C PHE A 911 -9.73 -15.09 16.43
N ILE A 912 -9.56 -14.62 15.20
CA ILE A 912 -10.65 -14.15 14.34
C ILE A 912 -11.07 -15.17 13.26
N ALA A 913 -10.62 -16.41 13.33
CA ALA A 913 -11.06 -17.44 12.39
C ALA A 913 -12.57 -17.71 12.54
N ASP A 914 -13.28 -17.80 11.42
CA ASP A 914 -14.69 -18.18 11.38
C ASP A 914 -14.83 -19.69 11.16
N LEU A 915 -15.19 -20.41 12.20
CA LEU A 915 -15.35 -21.86 12.22
C LEU A 915 -16.82 -22.29 12.08
N SER A 916 -17.70 -21.40 11.64
CA SER A 916 -19.14 -21.66 11.53
C SER A 916 -19.49 -22.66 10.40
N ASP A 917 -18.67 -22.73 9.35
CA ASP A 917 -18.87 -23.63 8.21
C ASP A 917 -18.00 -24.91 8.38
N PRO A 918 -18.62 -26.07 8.68
CA PRO A 918 -17.87 -27.32 8.89
C PRO A 918 -17.26 -27.92 7.61
N GLU A 919 -17.63 -27.42 6.43
CA GLU A 919 -17.06 -27.84 5.14
C GLU A 919 -15.74 -27.12 4.84
N LYS A 920 -15.44 -26.05 5.56
CA LYS A 920 -14.20 -25.29 5.44
C LYS A 920 -13.10 -25.88 6.32
N ILE A 921 -11.85 -25.52 5.99
CA ILE A 921 -10.68 -25.95 6.77
C ILE A 921 -10.78 -25.34 8.17
N ASP A 922 -10.69 -26.18 9.20
CA ASP A 922 -10.47 -25.73 10.57
C ASP A 922 -9.02 -25.21 10.72
N TYR A 923 -8.89 -23.94 10.40
CA TYR A 923 -7.59 -23.27 10.40
C TYR A 923 -6.94 -23.24 11.78
N VAL A 924 -7.75 -23.15 12.83
CA VAL A 924 -7.28 -23.10 14.22
C VAL A 924 -6.61 -24.42 14.62
N THR A 925 -7.30 -25.54 14.36
CA THR A 925 -6.72 -26.88 14.59
C THR A 925 -5.52 -27.13 13.66
N TYR A 926 -5.60 -26.70 12.39
CA TYR A 926 -4.49 -26.88 11.44
C TYR A 926 -3.21 -26.19 11.91
N VAL A 927 -3.28 -24.91 12.29
CA VAL A 927 -2.10 -24.15 12.72
C VAL A 927 -1.60 -24.67 14.07
N GLY A 928 -2.51 -24.97 15.00
CA GLY A 928 -2.16 -25.57 16.30
C GLY A 928 -1.38 -26.89 16.13
N ALA A 929 -1.82 -27.76 15.24
CA ALA A 929 -1.12 -29.00 14.91
C ALA A 929 0.23 -28.75 14.20
N HIS A 930 0.29 -27.77 13.30
CA HIS A 930 1.52 -27.41 12.61
C HIS A 930 2.61 -26.95 13.60
N GLU A 931 2.26 -26.03 14.50
CA GLU A 931 3.18 -25.50 15.49
C GLU A 931 3.56 -26.55 16.54
N SER A 932 2.63 -27.40 16.97
CA SER A 932 2.89 -28.51 17.89
C SER A 932 3.89 -29.51 17.30
N ARG A 933 3.77 -29.83 16.01
CA ARG A 933 4.74 -30.68 15.31
C ARG A 933 6.12 -30.05 15.28
N THR A 934 6.20 -28.76 15.05
CA THR A 934 7.46 -28.01 15.01
C THR A 934 8.15 -28.06 16.38
N ASN A 935 7.38 -27.90 17.45
CA ASN A 935 7.90 -27.93 18.81
C ASN A 935 8.37 -29.33 19.27
N GLY A 936 7.63 -30.39 18.93
CA GLY A 936 7.95 -31.77 19.39
C GLY A 936 8.97 -32.52 18.56
N GLY A 937 9.01 -32.32 17.24
CA GLY A 937 9.81 -33.13 16.32
C GLY A 937 10.92 -32.41 15.59
N ARG A 938 10.68 -31.17 15.18
CA ARG A 938 11.55 -30.43 14.27
C ARG A 938 12.71 -29.75 14.99
N THR A 939 12.50 -29.32 16.20
CA THR A 939 13.52 -28.68 17.03
C THR A 939 14.66 -29.63 17.39
N ARG A 940 14.43 -30.95 17.32
CA ARG A 940 15.47 -31.97 17.57
C ARG A 940 16.40 -32.23 16.38
N SER A 941 16.01 -31.93 15.13
CA SER A 941 16.75 -32.36 13.92
C SER A 941 17.36 -31.25 13.07
N TRP A 942 17.21 -29.96 13.44
CA TRP A 942 17.36 -28.89 12.48
C TRP A 942 18.50 -27.91 12.67
N ALA A 943 19.47 -28.25 13.46
CA ALA A 943 20.62 -27.43 13.75
C ALA A 943 21.70 -27.39 12.64
N ARG A 944 21.41 -27.72 11.40
CA ARG A 944 22.43 -27.84 10.34
C ARG A 944 22.12 -27.00 9.12
N THR A 945 23.12 -26.24 8.66
CA THR A 945 23.05 -25.50 7.41
C THR A 945 23.14 -26.44 6.23
N SER A 946 22.05 -26.76 5.56
CA SER A 946 22.08 -27.56 4.32
C SER A 946 21.21 -26.94 3.23
N ARG A 947 21.42 -27.33 1.97
CA ARG A 947 20.60 -26.93 0.81
C ARG A 947 19.13 -27.34 0.93
N VAL A 948 18.84 -28.37 1.68
CA VAL A 948 17.51 -28.72 2.09
C VAL A 948 17.18 -27.95 3.38
N ARG A 949 17.09 -26.64 3.30
CA ARG A 949 16.05 -26.01 4.07
C ARG A 949 14.76 -26.62 3.56
N PRO A 950 13.87 -27.07 4.37
CA PRO A 950 12.50 -26.92 4.00
C PRO A 950 12.31 -25.40 3.88
N SER A 951 12.52 -24.88 2.67
CA SER A 951 11.70 -23.83 2.21
C SER A 951 10.35 -24.09 2.83
N CYS A 952 9.71 -23.09 3.38
CA CYS A 952 8.34 -23.08 3.86
C CYS A 952 7.57 -24.33 3.44
N PRO A 953 6.93 -25.03 4.34
CA PRO A 953 6.18 -26.21 3.96
C PRO A 953 5.40 -25.82 2.72
N ARG A 954 5.68 -26.48 1.61
CA ARG A 954 4.72 -26.49 0.52
C ARG A 954 3.41 -26.80 1.19
N PRO A 955 2.33 -26.04 0.93
CA PRO A 955 1.04 -26.48 1.40
C PRO A 955 0.91 -27.94 1.00
N TRP A 956 0.63 -28.79 1.93
CA TRP A 956 0.37 -30.20 1.68
C TRP A 956 -0.62 -30.24 0.52
N PRO A 957 -0.41 -31.13 -0.48
CA PRO A 957 -1.46 -31.35 -1.45
C PRO A 957 -2.72 -31.60 -0.64
N SER A 958 -3.76 -30.82 -0.90
CA SER A 958 -5.05 -30.94 -0.30
C SER A 958 -5.37 -32.42 -0.11
N ILE A 959 -5.45 -32.85 1.12
CA ILE A 959 -6.03 -34.16 1.43
C ILE A 959 -7.48 -34.00 0.99
N ARG A 960 -7.75 -34.33 -0.26
CA ARG A 960 -9.09 -34.77 -0.63
C ARG A 960 -9.29 -36.05 0.18
N ARG A 961 -10.44 -36.11 0.83
CA ARG A 961 -10.91 -37.23 1.62
C ARG A 961 -10.34 -38.57 1.20
#